data_6aae7df7aed46457a6707b90a2a5ccbf
#
_entry.id   6aae7df7aed46457a6707b90a2a5ccbf
#
_cell.length_a   1.000
_cell.length_b   1.000
_cell.length_c   1.000
_cell.angle_alpha   90.00
_cell.angle_beta   90.00
_cell.angle_gamma   90.00
#
_symmetry.space_group_name_H-M   'P 1'
#
loop_
_entity.id
_entity.type
_entity.pdbx_description
1 polymer ?
#
loop_
_entity_poly.entity_id
_entity_poly.type
_entity_poly.pdbx_seq_one_letter_code
_entity_poly.pdbx_strand_id
1 'polypeptide(L)'
;MTISRLSRWSIGYYNDTANQARQASMDRQAAGGGLGEYYSEGDTRVPTWVVVGDKATVGEATGLDGAALDGGFADTEVAARWLDDGVTPSGEAGRAFGTNGVHGFDLMFAAPKSVSLLRSLTDDVSEKVMQNAHVKAVEAAMTYLHEHAGYTRVHNPLTSNKDLQRLPGLVAIAYQHETSRCGDPHLHTHVIVPNRQARADGRLVSIDSKSLYHEAKAAGIIYQATLRHELHAERGFEWQRVDEHSGMAEIAGVTAASIKAWSQRSTRLREWAKDNLVVVDGEPTAAQLATAQKATRPSKPEQLAWEELKATWRADARGLDLDRDAHFAARAERRAQARIPGRARIAAALAHIDKAAFTRADVVELIGAVMPYDEDPGEGRDVRARIEDLAARIGLRVSAPRAAHEREGHEKYTLTAILKEEMRVLEAAGVTDARARLGVRSSDLAALSPDQARAVTAIGMSQWLVNPLSAPAGAGKTHSLQALRAAAHRVHKEVLVLAPTGTAVDQALADGAGDHGMTLDKALHQLDNGTLQLDQRTVVVVDEASMVATPKLGQLLEATTAARAKTVLVGDPYQLAPVKARGGMFDQLCTELPWTQRLSQVWRMRDPAERDASLAIRNGRGNRLRRAVGWYRSHDRLHTGDQVSMAADALAAYLDDRAAGKNTLLVCDTWDIADALNQRLHDTLSTQGPAAQVARDQTVRVGDIIVSRDNDPTITVHPGPHHREGQAVDQVRNGNRWRVAGVDETTNRVAAERLTDKARVLFEGDYLRQHVHLGYAVTVHAAQGVTVDTAHTVLGETASRTQAYVGLSRGRQTNHAYLYTRASGEADHEHSAPHTDMHVARRGAKHTAAHALQ
;
A
#
# COMPACT_ATOMS: atom_id res chain seq x y z
N MET A 1 -3.65 10.64 -10.04
CA MET A 1 -2.43 11.45 -10.26
C MET A 1 -1.21 10.68 -9.79
N THR A 2 -0.12 10.77 -10.52
CA THR A 2 1.21 10.30 -10.06
C THR A 2 2.14 11.49 -9.85
N ILE A 3 3.16 11.33 -9.00
CA ILE A 3 4.16 12.38 -8.75
C ILE A 3 5.55 11.78 -8.82
N SER A 4 6.45 12.44 -9.56
CA SER A 4 7.85 12.06 -9.67
C SER A 4 8.78 13.27 -9.53
N ARG A 5 10.04 13.02 -9.14
CA ARG A 5 11.07 14.06 -9.06
C ARG A 5 11.74 14.21 -10.40
N LEU A 6 12.09 15.43 -10.72
CA LEU A 6 12.83 15.76 -11.93
C LEU A 6 14.27 16.16 -11.58
N SER A 7 15.20 15.63 -12.33
CA SER A 7 16.60 16.00 -12.31
C SER A 7 16.89 17.11 -13.33
N ARG A 8 18.14 17.58 -13.39
CA ARG A 8 18.60 18.49 -14.43
C ARG A 8 18.43 17.87 -15.81
N TRP A 9 18.03 18.67 -16.79
CA TRP A 9 17.76 18.26 -18.18
C TRP A 9 16.50 17.41 -18.40
N SER A 10 15.79 17.03 -17.38
CA SER A 10 14.53 16.25 -17.55
C SER A 10 13.48 17.00 -18.37
N ILE A 11 13.50 18.32 -18.36
CA ILE A 11 12.59 19.18 -19.13
C ILE A 11 12.77 19.04 -20.64
N GLY A 12 13.98 18.69 -21.12
CA GLY A 12 14.25 18.49 -22.54
C GLY A 12 13.28 17.50 -23.19
N TYR A 13 12.92 16.45 -22.48
CA TYR A 13 11.95 15.47 -22.96
C TYR A 13 10.58 16.10 -23.31
N TYR A 14 10.06 16.95 -22.43
CA TYR A 14 8.76 17.60 -22.63
C TYR A 14 8.86 18.69 -23.70
N ASN A 15 9.92 19.48 -23.67
CA ASN A 15 10.17 20.54 -24.64
C ASN A 15 10.34 19.99 -26.06
N ASP A 16 11.09 18.88 -26.23
CA ASP A 16 11.27 18.26 -27.56
C ASP A 16 9.94 17.79 -28.12
N THR A 17 9.08 17.20 -27.27
CA THR A 17 7.74 16.77 -27.67
C THR A 17 6.87 17.96 -28.10
N ALA A 18 6.88 19.04 -27.33
CA ALA A 18 6.14 20.27 -27.64
C ALA A 18 6.66 20.95 -28.90
N ASN A 19 7.98 21.06 -29.08
CA ASN A 19 8.60 21.67 -30.26
C ASN A 19 8.33 20.84 -31.53
N GLN A 20 8.35 19.51 -31.47
CA GLN A 20 7.99 18.65 -32.60
C GLN A 20 6.52 18.84 -33.00
N ALA A 21 5.61 18.90 -32.01
CA ALA A 21 4.20 19.19 -32.28
C ALA A 21 4.00 20.55 -32.95
N ARG A 22 4.72 21.59 -32.47
CA ARG A 22 4.70 22.94 -33.04
C ARG A 22 5.24 22.95 -34.46
N GLN A 23 6.36 22.26 -34.74
CA GLN A 23 6.93 22.17 -36.08
C GLN A 23 5.97 21.49 -37.06
N ALA A 24 5.34 20.37 -36.66
CA ALA A 24 4.35 19.70 -37.49
C ALA A 24 3.15 20.58 -37.85
N SER A 25 2.71 21.43 -36.92
CA SER A 25 1.66 22.43 -37.18
C SER A 25 2.11 23.53 -38.16
N MET A 26 3.37 23.99 -38.05
CA MET A 26 3.94 25.02 -38.95
C MET A 26 4.15 24.47 -40.36
N ASP A 27 4.62 23.24 -40.51
CA ASP A 27 4.86 22.57 -41.80
C ASP A 27 3.55 22.40 -42.57
N ARG A 28 2.45 22.06 -41.88
CA ARG A 28 1.12 21.98 -42.48
C ARG A 28 0.61 23.32 -42.96
N GLN A 29 0.88 24.39 -42.22
CA GLN A 29 0.51 25.75 -42.60
C GLN A 29 1.27 26.21 -43.84
N ALA A 30 2.57 25.89 -43.96
CA ALA A 30 3.38 26.14 -45.14
C ALA A 30 2.87 25.37 -46.37
N ALA A 31 2.18 24.25 -46.20
CA ALA A 31 1.58 23.44 -47.24
C ALA A 31 0.20 23.92 -47.72
N GLY A 32 -0.35 25.05 -47.22
CA GLY A 32 -1.57 25.67 -47.75
C GLY A 32 -2.72 25.92 -46.75
N GLY A 33 -2.47 25.84 -45.45
CA GLY A 33 -3.43 26.27 -44.42
C GLY A 33 -3.48 27.75 -44.22
N GLY A 34 -4.66 28.37 -44.02
CA GLY A 34 -4.84 29.84 -43.90
C GLY A 34 -4.29 30.42 -42.59
N LEU A 35 -3.94 31.69 -42.60
CA LEU A 35 -3.37 32.48 -41.49
C LEU A 35 -4.22 32.53 -40.20
N GLY A 36 -5.50 32.10 -40.24
CA GLY A 36 -6.38 32.05 -39.08
C GLY A 36 -6.18 30.81 -38.19
N GLU A 37 -5.44 29.76 -38.65
CA GLU A 37 -5.17 28.54 -37.93
C GLU A 37 -3.88 28.57 -37.10
N TYR A 38 -3.17 29.70 -37.04
CA TYR A 38 -1.90 29.82 -36.30
C TYR A 38 -2.03 29.53 -34.79
N TYR A 39 -3.19 29.80 -34.27
CA TYR A 39 -3.68 29.32 -32.98
C TYR A 39 -5.01 28.64 -33.22
N SER A 40 -5.03 27.55 -34.01
CA SER A 40 -6.27 26.76 -34.01
C SER A 40 -6.51 26.37 -32.56
N GLU A 41 -7.64 26.80 -32.02
CA GLU A 41 -8.10 26.45 -30.65
C GLU A 41 -8.09 24.95 -30.36
N GLY A 42 -7.60 24.16 -31.31
CA GLY A 42 -7.55 22.69 -31.27
C GLY A 42 -6.19 22.06 -31.02
N ASP A 43 -5.04 22.74 -31.12
CA ASP A 43 -3.74 22.11 -30.82
C ASP A 43 -3.38 22.27 -29.33
N THR A 44 -3.87 21.32 -28.52
CA THR A 44 -3.72 21.27 -27.07
C THR A 44 -2.34 20.83 -26.60
N ARG A 45 -1.41 20.52 -27.52
CA ARG A 45 -0.05 20.04 -27.21
C ARG A 45 0.96 21.17 -26.98
N VAL A 46 0.54 22.41 -27.11
CA VAL A 46 1.36 23.57 -26.80
C VAL A 46 1.48 23.70 -25.28
N PRO A 47 2.70 23.84 -24.72
CA PRO A 47 2.85 23.99 -23.27
C PRO A 47 2.19 25.28 -22.79
N THR A 48 1.49 25.19 -21.66
CA THR A 48 0.76 26.33 -21.08
C THR A 48 1.14 26.52 -19.60
N TRP A 49 1.05 27.75 -19.15
CA TRP A 49 1.23 28.07 -17.75
C TRP A 49 0.03 27.58 -16.92
N VAL A 50 0.31 27.06 -15.75
CA VAL A 50 -0.70 26.77 -14.71
C VAL A 50 -0.30 27.54 -13.46
N VAL A 51 -1.07 28.58 -13.15
CA VAL A 51 -0.80 29.44 -11.99
C VAL A 51 -2.02 29.42 -11.07
N VAL A 52 -1.84 28.97 -9.85
CA VAL A 52 -2.87 28.91 -8.81
C VAL A 52 -2.45 29.71 -7.57
N GLY A 53 -3.44 30.22 -6.83
CA GLY A 53 -3.22 31.10 -5.68
C GLY A 53 -3.31 32.58 -6.03
N ASP A 54 -2.54 33.43 -5.35
CA ASP A 54 -2.49 34.87 -5.58
C ASP A 54 -1.66 35.22 -6.83
N LYS A 55 -2.37 35.27 -7.97
CA LYS A 55 -1.76 35.54 -9.28
C LYS A 55 -1.04 36.89 -9.32
N ALA A 56 -1.53 37.91 -8.60
CA ALA A 56 -0.90 39.23 -8.61
C ALA A 56 0.49 39.19 -7.96
N THR A 57 0.59 38.67 -6.75
CA THR A 57 1.88 38.49 -6.05
C THR A 57 2.83 37.57 -6.82
N VAL A 58 2.32 36.49 -7.42
CA VAL A 58 3.14 35.58 -8.25
C VAL A 58 3.67 36.28 -9.49
N GLY A 59 2.84 37.06 -10.21
CA GLY A 59 3.24 37.80 -11.42
C GLY A 59 4.32 38.83 -11.12
N GLU A 60 4.15 39.61 -10.04
CA GLU A 60 5.16 40.59 -9.60
C GLU A 60 6.52 39.92 -9.29
N ALA A 61 6.49 38.77 -8.56
CA ALA A 61 7.70 38.10 -8.12
C ALA A 61 8.40 37.28 -9.22
N THR A 62 7.69 36.84 -10.25
CA THR A 62 8.24 35.94 -11.28
C THR A 62 8.41 36.62 -12.66
N GLY A 63 7.74 37.75 -12.88
CA GLY A 63 7.72 38.44 -14.16
C GLY A 63 6.78 37.79 -15.19
N LEU A 64 5.87 36.92 -14.78
CA LEU A 64 4.80 36.41 -15.64
C LEU A 64 3.79 37.54 -15.92
N ASP A 65 3.46 37.72 -17.19
CA ASP A 65 2.45 38.67 -17.62
C ASP A 65 1.02 38.13 -17.41
N GLY A 66 0.01 39.00 -17.67
CA GLY A 66 -1.38 38.63 -17.49
C GLY A 66 -1.81 37.41 -18.32
N ALA A 67 -1.30 37.27 -19.54
CA ALA A 67 -1.62 36.16 -20.41
C ALA A 67 -1.05 34.86 -19.87
N ALA A 68 0.19 34.87 -19.38
CA ALA A 68 0.81 33.72 -18.72
C ALA A 68 0.08 33.33 -17.40
N LEU A 69 -0.31 34.33 -16.60
CA LEU A 69 -1.06 34.12 -15.37
C LEU A 69 -2.45 33.49 -15.60
N ASP A 70 -3.03 33.73 -16.79
CA ASP A 70 -4.34 33.17 -17.18
C ASP A 70 -4.24 31.90 -18.05
N GLY A 71 -3.09 31.21 -18.00
CA GLY A 71 -2.92 29.92 -18.65
C GLY A 71 -2.42 30.00 -20.10
N GLY A 72 -1.81 31.13 -20.49
CA GLY A 72 -1.23 31.33 -21.82
C GLY A 72 -0.03 30.42 -22.11
N PHE A 73 0.49 30.55 -23.34
CA PHE A 73 1.63 29.81 -23.84
C PHE A 73 2.85 29.92 -22.91
N ALA A 74 3.48 28.81 -22.63
CA ALA A 74 4.74 28.75 -21.91
C ALA A 74 5.90 28.52 -22.88
N ASP A 75 6.77 29.55 -23.03
CA ASP A 75 7.96 29.41 -23.83
C ASP A 75 8.88 28.33 -23.30
N THR A 76 9.30 27.40 -24.16
CA THR A 76 10.07 26.22 -23.79
C THR A 76 11.47 26.53 -23.26
N GLU A 77 12.09 27.62 -23.73
CA GLU A 77 13.40 28.06 -23.24
C GLU A 77 13.28 28.71 -21.85
N VAL A 78 12.23 29.49 -21.65
CA VAL A 78 11.92 30.06 -20.34
C VAL A 78 11.62 28.97 -19.32
N ALA A 79 10.81 27.98 -19.70
CA ALA A 79 10.51 26.80 -18.86
C ALA A 79 11.78 26.01 -18.51
N ALA A 80 12.69 25.79 -19.50
CA ALA A 80 13.95 25.10 -19.30
C ALA A 80 14.86 25.86 -18.32
N ARG A 81 15.04 27.15 -18.49
CA ARG A 81 15.85 28.00 -17.59
C ARG A 81 15.31 27.98 -16.16
N TRP A 82 13.98 28.02 -16.00
CA TRP A 82 13.37 27.99 -14.67
C TRP A 82 13.59 26.64 -13.98
N LEU A 83 13.40 25.55 -14.69
CA LEU A 83 13.57 24.22 -14.11
C LEU A 83 15.05 23.87 -13.87
N ASP A 84 15.92 24.07 -14.89
CA ASP A 84 17.31 23.61 -14.84
C ASP A 84 18.23 24.54 -14.04
N ASP A 85 18.03 25.84 -14.14
CA ASP A 85 18.89 26.83 -13.50
C ASP A 85 18.20 27.57 -12.33
N GLY A 86 16.89 27.42 -12.18
CA GLY A 86 16.10 28.08 -11.14
C GLY A 86 15.94 29.59 -11.39
N VAL A 87 15.90 29.98 -12.66
CA VAL A 87 15.78 31.40 -13.09
C VAL A 87 14.40 31.65 -13.66
N THR A 88 13.66 32.60 -13.08
CA THR A 88 12.32 33.01 -13.53
C THR A 88 12.32 33.83 -14.79
N PRO A 89 11.17 34.09 -15.42
CA PRO A 89 11.06 35.03 -16.55
C PRO A 89 11.60 36.44 -16.29
N SER A 90 11.48 36.95 -15.05
CA SER A 90 12.08 38.23 -14.64
C SER A 90 13.61 38.24 -14.60
N GLY A 91 14.25 37.06 -14.70
CA GLY A 91 15.69 36.92 -14.55
C GLY A 91 16.16 36.75 -13.12
N GLU A 92 15.26 36.75 -12.17
CA GLU A 92 15.58 36.46 -10.77
C GLU A 92 15.99 35.00 -10.62
N ALA A 93 17.07 34.77 -9.86
CA ALA A 93 17.63 33.42 -9.62
C ALA A 93 17.46 32.98 -8.18
N GLY A 94 17.06 31.74 -7.99
CA GLY A 94 17.08 31.09 -6.68
C GLY A 94 18.49 30.60 -6.30
N ARG A 95 18.58 30.01 -5.11
CA ARG A 95 19.80 29.32 -4.72
C ARG A 95 20.13 28.19 -5.73
N ALA A 96 21.37 28.12 -6.18
CA ALA A 96 21.83 27.08 -7.11
C ALA A 96 21.48 25.66 -6.59
N PHE A 97 21.17 24.77 -7.51
CA PHE A 97 20.93 23.36 -7.21
C PHE A 97 22.25 22.65 -6.89
N GLY A 98 22.23 21.72 -5.94
CA GLY A 98 23.36 20.82 -5.71
C GLY A 98 23.43 19.70 -6.76
N THR A 99 24.52 18.96 -6.82
CA THR A 99 24.77 17.89 -7.81
C THR A 99 23.65 16.86 -7.93
N ASN A 100 22.95 16.55 -6.83
CA ASN A 100 21.80 15.65 -6.77
C ASN A 100 20.52 16.41 -6.41
N GLY A 101 20.44 17.69 -6.81
CA GLY A 101 19.29 18.54 -6.49
C GLY A 101 18.03 18.09 -7.21
N VAL A 102 16.87 18.19 -6.55
CA VAL A 102 15.57 18.04 -7.20
C VAL A 102 15.25 19.36 -7.89
N HIS A 103 15.12 19.34 -9.20
CA HIS A 103 14.88 20.52 -10.03
C HIS A 103 13.39 20.87 -10.14
N GLY A 104 12.53 19.85 -10.11
CA GLY A 104 11.10 20.01 -10.15
C GLY A 104 10.35 18.73 -9.79
N PHE A 105 9.04 18.80 -9.95
CA PHE A 105 8.12 17.68 -9.76
C PHE A 105 7.22 17.57 -10.99
N ASP A 106 7.09 16.36 -11.52
CA ASP A 106 6.12 16.01 -12.54
C ASP A 106 4.87 15.44 -11.88
N LEU A 107 3.75 16.12 -12.04
CA LEU A 107 2.43 15.73 -11.59
C LEU A 107 1.62 15.28 -12.80
N MET A 108 1.50 13.98 -13.04
CA MET A 108 0.77 13.46 -14.19
C MET A 108 -0.69 13.21 -13.86
N PHE A 109 -1.58 13.85 -14.60
CA PHE A 109 -3.03 13.70 -14.55
C PHE A 109 -3.51 12.98 -15.81
N ALA A 110 -4.07 11.79 -15.67
CA ALA A 110 -4.58 11.00 -16.78
C ALA A 110 -6.10 10.81 -16.69
N ALA A 111 -6.77 11.07 -17.80
CA ALA A 111 -8.19 10.78 -17.94
C ALA A 111 -8.44 9.26 -18.08
N PRO A 112 -9.61 8.75 -17.69
CA PRO A 112 -10.05 7.39 -18.00
C PRO A 112 -9.96 7.09 -19.49
N LYS A 113 -9.74 5.83 -19.84
CA LYS A 113 -9.55 5.46 -21.25
C LYS A 113 -10.77 5.77 -22.11
N SER A 114 -11.97 5.55 -21.60
CA SER A 114 -13.22 5.89 -22.29
C SER A 114 -13.32 7.37 -22.65
N VAL A 115 -12.83 8.27 -21.78
CA VAL A 115 -12.79 9.72 -22.07
C VAL A 115 -11.85 10.00 -23.23
N SER A 116 -10.64 9.40 -23.23
CA SER A 116 -9.68 9.55 -24.32
C SER A 116 -10.22 9.04 -25.66
N LEU A 117 -10.93 7.89 -25.64
CA LEU A 117 -11.52 7.30 -26.84
C LEU A 117 -12.65 8.16 -27.41
N LEU A 118 -13.58 8.61 -26.57
CA LEU A 118 -14.66 9.47 -27.00
C LEU A 118 -14.12 10.80 -27.55
N ARG A 119 -13.12 11.42 -26.89
CA ARG A 119 -12.49 12.63 -27.38
C ARG A 119 -11.89 12.47 -28.78
N SER A 120 -11.25 11.35 -29.05
CA SER A 120 -10.46 11.15 -30.29
C SER A 120 -11.24 10.53 -31.44
N LEU A 121 -12.25 9.73 -31.15
CA LEU A 121 -12.97 8.92 -32.13
C LEU A 121 -14.37 9.45 -32.47
N THR A 122 -14.89 10.44 -31.73
CA THR A 122 -16.21 11.03 -31.99
C THR A 122 -16.10 12.42 -32.66
N ASP A 123 -17.06 13.28 -32.44
CA ASP A 123 -17.18 14.59 -33.06
C ASP A 123 -16.35 15.68 -32.32
N ASP A 124 -16.13 16.80 -32.99
CA ASP A 124 -15.33 17.91 -32.46
C ASP A 124 -15.99 18.63 -31.28
N VAL A 125 -17.31 18.53 -31.11
CA VAL A 125 -18.02 19.07 -29.95
C VAL A 125 -17.71 18.25 -28.71
N SER A 126 -17.72 16.91 -28.83
CA SER A 126 -17.32 16.02 -27.76
C SER A 126 -15.83 16.22 -27.42
N GLU A 127 -14.97 16.44 -28.40
CA GLU A 127 -13.57 16.76 -28.21
C GLU A 127 -13.38 18.00 -27.29
N LYS A 128 -14.04 19.11 -27.62
CA LYS A 128 -13.94 20.35 -26.84
C LYS A 128 -14.46 20.20 -25.41
N VAL A 129 -15.57 19.48 -25.24
CA VAL A 129 -16.15 19.23 -23.91
C VAL A 129 -15.19 18.40 -23.06
N MET A 130 -14.62 17.32 -23.61
CA MET A 130 -13.65 16.47 -22.91
C MET A 130 -12.39 17.26 -22.53
N GLN A 131 -11.91 18.09 -23.46
CA GLN A 131 -10.76 18.96 -23.23
C GLN A 131 -10.99 19.95 -22.11
N ASN A 132 -12.09 20.68 -22.14
CA ASN A 132 -12.43 21.69 -21.13
C ASN A 132 -12.59 21.05 -19.74
N ALA A 133 -13.28 19.92 -19.68
CA ALA A 133 -13.46 19.19 -18.42
C ALA A 133 -12.11 18.71 -17.84
N HIS A 134 -11.20 18.25 -18.71
CA HIS A 134 -9.86 17.84 -18.29
C HIS A 134 -9.05 19.01 -17.71
N VAL A 135 -9.03 20.15 -18.40
CA VAL A 135 -8.33 21.37 -17.94
C VAL A 135 -8.87 21.85 -16.60
N LYS A 136 -10.19 21.97 -16.45
CA LYS A 136 -10.84 22.35 -15.19
C LYS A 136 -10.49 21.38 -14.05
N ALA A 137 -10.45 20.08 -14.35
CA ALA A 137 -10.11 19.05 -13.35
C ALA A 137 -8.64 19.15 -12.90
N VAL A 138 -7.71 19.43 -13.81
CA VAL A 138 -6.30 19.72 -13.50
C VAL A 138 -6.18 20.97 -12.63
N GLU A 139 -6.86 22.05 -12.99
CA GLU A 139 -6.85 23.30 -12.24
C GLU A 139 -7.40 23.13 -10.81
N ALA A 140 -8.51 22.42 -10.65
CA ALA A 140 -9.07 22.09 -9.33
C ALA A 140 -8.08 21.32 -8.47
N ALA A 141 -7.40 20.34 -9.04
CA ALA A 141 -6.38 19.55 -8.31
C ALA A 141 -5.14 20.39 -7.95
N MET A 142 -4.70 21.28 -8.84
CA MET A 142 -3.57 22.18 -8.57
C MET A 142 -3.92 23.23 -7.51
N THR A 143 -5.15 23.73 -7.51
CA THR A 143 -5.66 24.64 -6.47
C THR A 143 -5.64 23.96 -5.11
N TYR A 144 -6.12 22.71 -5.01
CA TYR A 144 -6.03 21.91 -3.79
C TYR A 144 -4.58 21.75 -3.33
N LEU A 145 -3.66 21.41 -4.24
CA LEU A 145 -2.24 21.27 -3.89
C LEU A 145 -1.62 22.59 -3.40
N HIS A 146 -1.99 23.72 -3.99
CA HIS A 146 -1.55 25.00 -3.47
C HIS A 146 -2.06 25.24 -2.04
N GLU A 147 -3.33 24.98 -1.77
CA GLU A 147 -3.95 25.24 -0.47
C GLU A 147 -3.43 24.32 0.64
N HIS A 148 -3.06 23.05 0.33
CA HIS A 148 -2.67 22.05 1.34
C HIS A 148 -1.19 21.64 1.29
N ALA A 149 -0.51 21.86 0.16
CA ALA A 149 0.88 21.45 -0.04
C ALA A 149 1.81 22.58 -0.52
N GLY A 150 1.29 23.77 -0.85
CA GLY A 150 2.05 24.93 -1.32
C GLY A 150 2.88 25.59 -0.21
N TYR A 151 3.88 24.88 0.32
CA TYR A 151 4.73 25.37 1.39
C TYR A 151 6.21 25.37 1.03
N THR A 152 6.95 26.29 1.64
CA THR A 152 8.41 26.26 1.75
C THR A 152 8.85 26.15 3.21
N ARG A 153 10.12 25.80 3.46
CA ARG A 153 10.70 25.73 4.81
C ARG A 153 11.60 26.92 5.09
N VAL A 154 11.27 27.66 6.13
CA VAL A 154 12.02 28.84 6.58
C VAL A 154 12.60 28.55 7.97
N HIS A 155 13.90 28.85 8.15
CA HIS A 155 14.54 28.69 9.45
C HIS A 155 13.94 29.66 10.49
N ASN A 156 13.53 29.10 11.64
CA ASN A 156 13.08 29.86 12.78
C ASN A 156 14.23 29.95 13.81
N PRO A 157 14.83 31.12 14.03
CA PRO A 157 15.96 31.25 14.94
C PRO A 157 15.59 31.02 16.41
N LEU A 158 14.32 31.19 16.77
CA LEU A 158 13.85 31.02 18.16
C LEU A 158 13.71 29.53 18.53
N THR A 159 13.27 28.70 17.61
CA THR A 159 13.02 27.27 17.86
C THR A 159 14.08 26.36 17.27
N SER A 160 14.99 26.88 16.44
CA SER A 160 15.96 26.14 15.62
C SER A 160 15.30 25.13 14.65
N ASN A 161 13.99 25.17 14.48
CA ASN A 161 13.24 24.38 13.52
C ASN A 161 13.16 25.10 12.17
N LYS A 162 12.71 24.39 11.15
CA LYS A 162 12.34 24.96 9.86
C LYS A 162 10.82 24.97 9.75
N ASP A 163 10.23 26.13 9.98
CA ASP A 163 8.79 26.31 9.90
C ASP A 163 8.31 26.26 8.45
N LEU A 164 7.10 25.77 8.25
CA LEU A 164 6.42 25.79 6.98
C LEU A 164 5.77 27.15 6.79
N GLN A 165 6.15 27.82 5.73
CA GLN A 165 5.55 29.09 5.29
C GLN A 165 4.80 28.83 3.99
N ARG A 166 3.55 29.28 3.90
CA ARG A 166 2.74 29.17 2.69
C ARG A 166 3.32 30.04 1.58
N LEU A 167 3.36 29.48 0.39
CA LEU A 167 3.67 30.22 -0.84
C LEU A 167 2.43 31.02 -1.28
N PRO A 168 2.58 32.22 -1.88
CA PRO A 168 1.44 32.98 -2.37
C PRO A 168 0.70 32.24 -3.49
N GLY A 169 1.41 31.47 -4.29
CA GLY A 169 0.85 30.63 -5.35
C GLY A 169 1.81 29.54 -5.75
N LEU A 170 1.36 28.64 -6.62
CA LEU A 170 2.19 27.68 -7.32
C LEU A 170 2.18 27.97 -8.81
N VAL A 171 3.37 27.97 -9.41
CA VAL A 171 3.57 28.09 -10.86
C VAL A 171 4.00 26.73 -11.38
N ALA A 172 3.37 26.31 -12.46
CA ALA A 172 3.70 25.07 -13.15
C ALA A 172 3.56 25.25 -14.66
N ILE A 173 4.08 24.31 -15.43
CA ILE A 173 3.94 24.24 -16.87
C ILE A 173 3.21 22.94 -17.21
N ALA A 174 2.09 23.03 -17.92
CA ALA A 174 1.32 21.89 -18.38
C ALA A 174 1.77 21.48 -19.78
N TYR A 175 2.14 20.22 -19.92
CA TYR A 175 2.44 19.55 -21.20
C TYR A 175 1.38 18.49 -21.41
N GLN A 176 0.44 18.75 -22.29
CA GLN A 176 -0.61 17.81 -22.61
C GLN A 176 -0.15 16.83 -23.69
N HIS A 177 -0.38 15.56 -23.44
CA HIS A 177 -0.10 14.48 -24.36
C HIS A 177 -1.40 13.77 -24.74
N GLU A 178 -1.50 13.38 -26.03
CA GLU A 178 -2.69 12.77 -26.62
C GLU A 178 -2.56 11.27 -26.82
N THR A 179 -1.33 10.77 -26.81
CA THR A 179 -1.02 9.40 -27.18
C THR A 179 -0.31 8.66 -26.07
N SER A 180 -0.61 7.36 -25.97
CA SER A 180 0.29 6.46 -25.27
C SER A 180 1.57 6.25 -26.12
N ARG A 181 2.62 5.66 -25.54
CA ARG A 181 3.84 5.28 -26.27
C ARG A 181 3.61 4.26 -27.41
N CYS A 182 2.45 3.64 -27.46
CA CYS A 182 2.05 2.73 -28.54
C CYS A 182 1.19 3.43 -29.60
N GLY A 183 0.99 4.73 -29.49
CA GLY A 183 0.18 5.50 -30.43
C GLY A 183 -1.32 5.43 -30.19
N ASP A 184 -1.80 4.79 -29.13
CA ASP A 184 -3.23 4.76 -28.79
C ASP A 184 -3.71 6.09 -28.20
N PRO A 185 -4.97 6.49 -28.38
CA PRO A 185 -5.55 7.65 -27.70
C PRO A 185 -5.37 7.59 -26.20
N HIS A 186 -4.73 8.60 -25.62
CA HIS A 186 -4.50 8.67 -24.17
C HIS A 186 -4.33 10.12 -23.71
N LEU A 187 -5.43 10.73 -23.30
CA LEU A 187 -5.43 12.09 -22.77
C LEU A 187 -4.79 12.11 -21.39
N HIS A 188 -3.64 12.78 -21.28
CA HIS A 188 -2.97 13.02 -20.00
C HIS A 188 -2.14 14.29 -20.05
N THR A 189 -1.97 14.91 -18.91
CA THR A 189 -1.19 16.16 -18.78
C THR A 189 -0.11 15.96 -17.71
N HIS A 190 1.12 16.24 -18.12
CA HIS A 190 2.24 16.40 -17.21
C HIS A 190 2.27 17.87 -16.74
N VAL A 191 2.02 18.10 -15.46
CA VAL A 191 2.12 19.41 -14.83
C VAL A 191 3.46 19.50 -14.11
N ILE A 192 4.40 20.20 -14.76
CA ILE A 192 5.77 20.33 -14.28
C ILE A 192 5.86 21.50 -13.32
N VAL A 193 6.08 21.23 -12.06
CA VAL A 193 6.23 22.22 -10.98
C VAL A 193 7.73 22.46 -10.73
N PRO A 194 8.31 23.62 -11.13
CA PRO A 194 9.69 23.95 -10.82
C PRO A 194 9.93 23.99 -9.30
N ASN A 195 11.04 23.44 -8.85
CA ASN A 195 11.38 23.43 -7.41
C ASN A 195 11.93 24.80 -6.92
N ARG A 196 11.76 25.85 -7.69
CA ARG A 196 11.99 27.25 -7.30
C ARG A 196 10.71 28.01 -7.48
N GLN A 197 10.02 28.22 -6.38
CA GLN A 197 8.75 28.95 -6.34
C GLN A 197 8.95 30.30 -5.64
N ALA A 198 8.17 31.30 -6.03
CA ALA A 198 8.24 32.61 -5.44
C ALA A 198 7.60 32.65 -4.05
N ARG A 199 8.28 33.24 -3.11
CA ARG A 199 7.74 33.62 -1.78
C ARG A 199 7.20 35.04 -1.85
N ALA A 200 6.33 35.42 -0.91
CA ALA A 200 5.71 36.76 -0.87
C ALA A 200 6.72 37.94 -0.81
N ASP A 201 7.97 37.68 -0.38
CA ASP A 201 9.04 38.69 -0.38
C ASP A 201 9.87 38.68 -1.69
N GLY A 202 9.40 38.03 -2.75
CA GLY A 202 10.03 37.89 -4.05
C GLY A 202 11.17 36.88 -4.13
N ARG A 203 11.59 36.31 -3.03
CA ARG A 203 12.67 35.30 -3.04
C ARG A 203 12.22 33.97 -3.59
N LEU A 204 13.06 33.37 -4.43
CA LEU A 204 12.84 32.03 -4.96
C LEU A 204 13.33 30.96 -3.98
N VAL A 205 12.44 30.06 -3.60
CA VAL A 205 12.64 29.04 -2.57
C VAL A 205 12.20 27.66 -3.03
N SER A 206 12.74 26.61 -2.41
CA SER A 206 12.31 25.23 -2.71
C SER A 206 10.96 24.95 -2.06
N ILE A 207 10.13 24.18 -2.78
CA ILE A 207 8.86 23.67 -2.26
C ILE A 207 9.08 22.54 -1.26
N ASP A 208 8.20 22.39 -0.27
CA ASP A 208 8.21 21.26 0.65
C ASP A 208 7.64 20.00 -0.01
N SER A 209 8.52 19.17 -0.58
CA SER A 209 8.11 17.96 -1.28
C SER A 209 7.31 16.97 -0.42
N LYS A 210 7.55 16.93 0.90
CA LYS A 210 6.81 16.02 1.81
C LYS A 210 5.33 16.36 1.87
N SER A 211 4.98 17.64 1.81
CA SER A 211 3.59 18.08 1.72
C SER A 211 2.96 17.68 0.39
N LEU A 212 3.68 17.86 -0.74
CA LEU A 212 3.19 17.43 -2.06
C LEU A 212 2.89 15.93 -2.11
N TYR A 213 3.81 15.10 -1.65
CA TYR A 213 3.60 13.64 -1.64
C TYR A 213 2.46 13.22 -0.71
N HIS A 214 2.24 13.93 0.39
CA HIS A 214 1.16 13.63 1.32
C HIS A 214 -0.22 13.88 0.70
N GLU A 215 -0.38 14.97 -0.06
CA GLU A 215 -1.65 15.40 -0.63
C GLU A 215 -1.89 14.86 -2.06
N ALA A 216 -0.91 14.17 -2.65
CA ALA A 216 -0.95 13.74 -4.04
C ALA A 216 -2.16 12.87 -4.38
N LYS A 217 -2.54 11.94 -3.50
CA LYS A 217 -3.69 11.04 -3.75
C LYS A 217 -5.02 11.78 -3.66
N ALA A 218 -5.18 12.66 -2.65
CA ALA A 218 -6.37 13.50 -2.52
C ALA A 218 -6.54 14.42 -3.74
N ALA A 219 -5.48 15.04 -4.23
CA ALA A 219 -5.51 15.83 -5.46
C ALA A 219 -5.93 14.99 -6.68
N GLY A 220 -5.45 13.76 -6.78
CA GLY A 220 -5.85 12.83 -7.85
C GLY A 220 -7.34 12.46 -7.79
N ILE A 221 -7.89 12.27 -6.61
CA ILE A 221 -9.32 12.01 -6.40
C ILE A 221 -10.16 13.24 -6.77
N ILE A 222 -9.73 14.43 -6.37
CA ILE A 222 -10.38 15.69 -6.74
C ILE A 222 -10.41 15.86 -8.27
N TYR A 223 -9.29 15.61 -8.94
CA TYR A 223 -9.24 15.61 -10.40
C TYR A 223 -10.29 14.66 -11.00
N GLN A 224 -10.38 13.43 -10.55
CA GLN A 224 -11.34 12.45 -11.08
C GLN A 224 -12.80 12.83 -10.75
N ALA A 225 -13.07 13.36 -9.57
CA ALA A 225 -14.40 13.79 -9.18
C ALA A 225 -14.87 15.01 -10.01
N THR A 226 -13.99 15.98 -10.20
CA THR A 226 -14.25 17.16 -11.03
C THR A 226 -14.49 16.77 -12.48
N LEU A 227 -13.64 15.92 -13.05
CA LEU A 227 -13.79 15.43 -14.43
C LEU A 227 -15.16 14.75 -14.64
N ARG A 228 -15.56 13.87 -13.69
CA ARG A 228 -16.88 13.21 -13.78
C ARG A 228 -18.04 14.20 -13.73
N HIS A 229 -17.95 15.16 -12.83
CA HIS A 229 -18.99 16.18 -12.67
C HIS A 229 -19.14 17.05 -13.95
N GLU A 230 -18.02 17.60 -14.44
CA GLU A 230 -18.01 18.48 -15.62
C GLU A 230 -18.58 17.76 -16.85
N LEU A 231 -18.15 16.52 -17.10
CA LEU A 231 -18.64 15.74 -18.24
C LEU A 231 -20.11 15.37 -18.12
N HIS A 232 -20.59 15.09 -16.90
CA HIS A 232 -22.01 14.86 -16.68
C HIS A 232 -22.84 16.15 -16.86
N ALA A 233 -22.38 17.26 -16.30
CA ALA A 233 -23.07 18.54 -16.38
C ALA A 233 -23.22 19.04 -17.83
N GLU A 234 -22.16 18.92 -18.63
CA GLU A 234 -22.12 19.40 -20.00
C GLU A 234 -22.86 18.52 -21.01
N ARG A 235 -22.83 17.18 -20.83
CA ARG A 235 -23.31 16.22 -21.82
C ARG A 235 -24.13 15.06 -21.27
N GLY A 236 -24.36 15.02 -19.97
CA GLY A 236 -25.09 13.93 -19.33
C GLY A 236 -24.40 12.57 -19.39
N PHE A 237 -23.07 12.56 -19.47
CA PHE A 237 -22.33 11.29 -19.41
C PHE A 237 -22.60 10.58 -18.08
N GLU A 238 -22.92 9.30 -18.17
CA GLU A 238 -23.09 8.43 -17.04
C GLU A 238 -21.80 7.61 -16.83
N TRP A 239 -21.55 7.19 -15.60
CA TRP A 239 -20.30 6.54 -15.21
C TRP A 239 -20.54 5.12 -14.71
N GLN A 240 -19.57 4.24 -14.96
CA GLN A 240 -19.50 2.95 -14.31
C GLN A 240 -19.16 3.10 -12.83
N ARG A 241 -19.14 1.99 -12.09
CA ARG A 241 -18.77 2.01 -10.67
C ARG A 241 -17.40 2.65 -10.49
N VAL A 242 -17.35 3.63 -9.58
CA VAL A 242 -16.11 4.31 -9.21
C VAL A 242 -15.21 3.35 -8.42
N ASP A 243 -13.96 3.27 -8.79
CA ASP A 243 -12.93 2.62 -7.97
C ASP A 243 -12.64 3.50 -6.75
N GLU A 244 -12.95 3.00 -5.57
CA GLU A 244 -12.83 3.76 -4.31
C GLU A 244 -11.37 4.11 -3.96
N HIS A 245 -10.40 3.37 -4.50
CA HIS A 245 -8.98 3.61 -4.21
C HIS A 245 -8.39 4.72 -5.08
N SER A 246 -8.72 4.75 -6.37
CA SER A 246 -8.19 5.71 -7.35
C SER A 246 -9.14 6.85 -7.67
N GLY A 247 -10.42 6.71 -7.33
CA GLY A 247 -11.49 7.63 -7.74
C GLY A 247 -11.82 7.56 -9.23
N MET A 248 -11.23 6.63 -10.01
CA MET A 248 -11.45 6.50 -11.45
C MET A 248 -12.75 5.74 -11.74
N ALA A 249 -13.37 6.11 -12.84
CA ALA A 249 -14.47 5.34 -13.45
C ALA A 249 -14.39 5.50 -14.97
N GLU A 250 -14.82 4.49 -15.70
CA GLU A 250 -15.02 4.59 -17.15
C GLU A 250 -16.42 5.13 -17.46
N ILE A 251 -16.58 5.80 -18.59
CA ILE A 251 -17.89 6.26 -19.06
C ILE A 251 -18.77 5.05 -19.36
N ALA A 252 -19.96 5.01 -18.79
CA ALA A 252 -20.93 3.95 -19.07
C ALA A 252 -21.37 3.98 -20.52
N GLY A 253 -21.37 2.80 -21.15
CA GLY A 253 -21.66 2.67 -22.57
C GLY A 253 -20.42 2.53 -23.45
N VAL A 254 -19.23 2.87 -23.02
CA VAL A 254 -17.98 2.46 -23.72
C VAL A 254 -17.65 1.04 -23.31
N THR A 255 -17.59 0.10 -24.27
CA THR A 255 -17.42 -1.31 -23.94
C THR A 255 -16.00 -1.62 -23.43
N ALA A 256 -15.90 -2.62 -22.56
CA ALA A 256 -14.60 -3.12 -22.09
C ALA A 256 -13.74 -3.66 -23.26
N ALA A 257 -14.38 -4.17 -24.31
CA ALA A 257 -13.70 -4.63 -25.53
C ALA A 257 -13.01 -3.46 -26.24
N SER A 258 -13.69 -2.32 -26.44
CA SER A 258 -13.10 -1.12 -27.02
C SER A 258 -11.96 -0.58 -26.17
N ILE A 259 -12.15 -0.48 -24.84
CA ILE A 259 -11.09 -0.04 -23.92
C ILE A 259 -9.85 -0.95 -24.05
N LYS A 260 -10.03 -2.25 -24.07
CA LYS A 260 -8.95 -3.24 -24.23
C LYS A 260 -8.25 -3.13 -25.57
N ALA A 261 -9.00 -3.03 -26.66
CA ALA A 261 -8.46 -2.92 -28.02
C ALA A 261 -7.55 -1.68 -28.19
N TRP A 262 -7.90 -0.58 -27.56
CA TRP A 262 -7.16 0.68 -27.58
C TRP A 262 -6.16 0.84 -26.43
N SER A 263 -5.87 -0.20 -25.69
CA SER A 263 -4.91 -0.21 -24.58
C SER A 263 -3.64 -1.01 -24.92
N GLN A 264 -3.08 -0.83 -26.13
CA GLN A 264 -1.93 -1.60 -26.64
C GLN A 264 -0.70 -1.47 -25.73
N ARG A 265 -0.42 -0.29 -25.17
CA ARG A 265 0.68 -0.13 -24.21
C ARG A 265 0.51 -1.05 -23.02
N SER A 266 -0.68 -1.07 -22.44
CA SER A 266 -1.00 -1.97 -21.33
C SER A 266 -0.93 -3.44 -21.74
N THR A 267 -1.40 -3.78 -22.94
CA THR A 267 -1.33 -5.13 -23.49
C THR A 267 0.11 -5.57 -23.70
N ARG A 268 0.96 -4.76 -24.36
CA ARG A 268 2.39 -5.06 -24.54
C ARG A 268 3.15 -5.18 -23.23
N LEU A 269 2.83 -4.34 -22.24
CA LEU A 269 3.41 -4.45 -20.91
C LEU A 269 3.03 -5.76 -20.24
N ARG A 270 1.77 -6.19 -20.38
CA ARG A 270 1.29 -7.46 -19.85
C ARG A 270 1.94 -8.65 -20.56
N GLU A 271 2.00 -8.61 -21.89
CA GLU A 271 2.67 -9.63 -22.70
C GLU A 271 4.15 -9.74 -22.32
N TRP A 272 4.88 -8.64 -22.34
CA TRP A 272 6.28 -8.64 -21.93
C TRP A 272 6.46 -9.16 -20.49
N ALA A 273 5.58 -8.74 -19.56
CA ALA A 273 5.62 -9.23 -18.19
C ALA A 273 5.36 -10.73 -18.12
N LYS A 274 4.43 -11.26 -18.91
CA LYS A 274 4.16 -12.72 -19.03
C LYS A 274 5.36 -13.48 -19.56
N ASP A 275 6.05 -12.93 -20.55
CA ASP A 275 7.19 -13.57 -21.22
C ASP A 275 8.48 -13.51 -20.38
N ASN A 276 8.65 -12.46 -19.59
CA ASN A 276 9.91 -12.15 -18.88
C ASN A 276 9.81 -12.17 -17.35
N LEU A 277 8.59 -12.13 -16.82
CA LEU A 277 8.32 -12.17 -15.38
C LEU A 277 7.33 -13.31 -15.11
N VAL A 278 7.37 -13.83 -13.91
CA VAL A 278 6.38 -14.83 -13.51
C VAL A 278 5.07 -14.13 -13.16
N VAL A 279 4.13 -14.20 -14.11
CA VAL A 279 2.77 -13.66 -13.96
C VAL A 279 1.85 -14.78 -13.54
N VAL A 280 1.19 -14.60 -12.42
CA VAL A 280 0.23 -15.55 -11.85
C VAL A 280 -1.19 -15.02 -12.09
N ASP A 281 -2.17 -15.88 -12.34
CA ASP A 281 -3.55 -15.53 -12.73
C ASP A 281 -3.68 -14.88 -14.12
N GLY A 282 -2.67 -15.01 -14.97
CA GLY A 282 -2.69 -14.44 -16.32
C GLY A 282 -2.67 -12.91 -16.40
N GLU A 283 -2.69 -12.19 -15.25
CA GLU A 283 -2.64 -10.73 -15.17
C GLU A 283 -1.43 -10.25 -14.36
N PRO A 284 -0.53 -9.45 -14.98
CA PRO A 284 0.58 -8.84 -14.24
C PRO A 284 0.10 -7.81 -13.22
N THR A 285 0.76 -7.81 -12.09
CA THR A 285 0.52 -6.86 -11.01
C THR A 285 1.04 -5.46 -11.34
N ALA A 286 0.65 -4.46 -10.56
CA ALA A 286 1.12 -3.09 -10.73
C ALA A 286 2.66 -2.98 -10.66
N ALA A 287 3.31 -3.77 -9.79
CA ALA A 287 4.77 -3.80 -9.67
C ALA A 287 5.43 -4.47 -10.88
N GLN A 288 4.86 -5.55 -11.38
CA GLN A 288 5.33 -6.23 -12.60
C GLN A 288 5.14 -5.36 -13.85
N LEU A 289 4.01 -4.65 -13.95
CA LEU A 289 3.78 -3.68 -15.02
C LEU A 289 4.77 -2.52 -14.95
N ALA A 290 5.10 -2.02 -13.75
CA ALA A 290 6.14 -1.00 -13.58
C ALA A 290 7.53 -1.51 -14.00
N THR A 291 7.83 -2.79 -13.75
CA THR A 291 9.07 -3.43 -14.23
C THR A 291 9.06 -3.57 -15.74
N ALA A 292 7.96 -4.04 -16.33
CA ALA A 292 7.77 -4.14 -17.77
C ALA A 292 7.87 -2.75 -18.44
N GLN A 293 7.31 -1.72 -17.82
CA GLN A 293 7.37 -0.35 -18.31
C GLN A 293 8.81 0.17 -18.44
N LYS A 294 9.69 -0.23 -17.53
CA LYS A 294 11.12 0.12 -17.57
C LYS A 294 11.88 -0.68 -18.63
N ALA A 295 11.55 -1.95 -18.78
CA ALA A 295 12.26 -2.84 -19.68
C ALA A 295 11.85 -2.67 -21.16
N THR A 296 10.57 -2.34 -21.40
CA THR A 296 10.02 -2.22 -22.76
C THR A 296 9.76 -0.77 -23.13
N ARG A 297 10.78 0.03 -23.30
CA ARG A 297 10.63 1.44 -23.70
C ARG A 297 10.58 1.54 -25.22
N PRO A 298 9.41 1.56 -25.90
CA PRO A 298 9.36 1.76 -27.33
C PRO A 298 9.88 3.14 -27.70
N SER A 299 10.42 3.30 -28.90
CA SER A 299 10.68 4.60 -29.50
C SER A 299 9.42 5.48 -29.44
N LYS A 300 9.60 6.79 -29.37
CA LYS A 300 8.45 7.73 -29.42
C LYS A 300 7.64 7.45 -30.67
N PRO A 301 6.29 7.45 -30.60
CA PRO A 301 5.46 7.40 -31.80
C PRO A 301 5.75 8.64 -32.68
N GLU A 302 5.61 8.50 -33.98
CA GLU A 302 5.71 9.61 -34.92
C GLU A 302 4.80 10.75 -34.46
N GLN A 303 5.33 11.97 -34.41
CA GLN A 303 4.58 13.14 -33.95
C GLN A 303 3.77 13.70 -35.13
N LEU A 304 2.60 13.11 -35.38
CA LEU A 304 1.66 13.62 -36.37
C LEU A 304 0.91 14.81 -35.83
N ALA A 305 0.41 15.69 -36.74
CA ALA A 305 -0.52 16.73 -36.37
C ALA A 305 -1.80 16.14 -35.74
N TRP A 306 -2.46 16.91 -34.85
CA TRP A 306 -3.62 16.38 -34.11
C TRP A 306 -4.74 15.84 -35.03
N GLU A 307 -5.04 16.59 -36.13
CA GLU A 307 -6.05 16.15 -37.11
C GLU A 307 -5.66 14.86 -37.83
N GLU A 308 -4.37 14.66 -38.12
CA GLU A 308 -3.86 13.44 -38.74
C GLU A 308 -3.92 12.24 -37.77
N LEU A 309 -3.63 12.48 -36.50
CA LEU A 309 -3.79 11.46 -35.46
C LEU A 309 -5.26 11.03 -35.34
N LYS A 310 -6.20 11.99 -35.28
CA LYS A 310 -7.64 11.69 -35.26
C LYS A 310 -8.09 10.94 -36.49
N ALA A 311 -7.66 11.39 -37.68
CA ALA A 311 -7.99 10.74 -38.95
C ALA A 311 -7.48 9.27 -38.98
N THR A 312 -6.24 9.07 -38.52
CA THR A 312 -5.65 7.72 -38.42
C THR A 312 -6.45 6.82 -37.47
N TRP A 313 -6.80 7.29 -36.29
CA TRP A 313 -7.58 6.53 -35.32
C TRP A 313 -9.01 6.25 -35.79
N ARG A 314 -9.67 7.22 -36.43
CA ARG A 314 -11.02 7.06 -36.99
C ARG A 314 -11.08 6.08 -38.16
N ALA A 315 -9.98 5.95 -38.91
CA ALA A 315 -9.85 4.97 -39.98
C ALA A 315 -9.42 3.58 -39.49
N ASP A 316 -9.02 3.44 -38.24
CA ASP A 316 -8.55 2.18 -37.66
C ASP A 316 -9.71 1.16 -37.51
N ALA A 317 -9.47 -0.07 -37.91
CA ALA A 317 -10.47 -1.16 -37.90
C ALA A 317 -10.96 -1.53 -36.50
N ARG A 318 -10.24 -1.10 -35.42
CA ARG A 318 -10.67 -1.35 -34.05
C ARG A 318 -11.97 -0.62 -33.69
N GLY A 319 -12.22 0.53 -34.31
CA GLY A 319 -13.42 1.34 -34.10
C GLY A 319 -13.72 1.68 -32.63
N LEU A 320 -14.92 2.13 -32.40
CA LEU A 320 -15.47 2.40 -31.06
C LEU A 320 -16.83 1.71 -30.92
N ASP A 321 -16.90 0.73 -30.04
CA ASP A 321 -18.13 0.02 -29.75
C ASP A 321 -18.82 0.62 -28.53
N LEU A 322 -20.10 0.96 -28.68
CA LEU A 322 -20.92 1.62 -27.65
C LEU A 322 -22.13 0.77 -27.28
N ASP A 323 -22.29 0.52 -25.99
CA ASP A 323 -23.44 -0.17 -25.40
C ASP A 323 -24.41 0.85 -24.79
N ARG A 324 -25.52 1.08 -25.50
CA ARG A 324 -26.58 1.99 -25.04
C ARG A 324 -27.32 1.48 -23.81
N ASP A 325 -27.46 0.18 -23.67
CA ASP A 325 -28.19 -0.42 -22.54
C ASP A 325 -27.38 -0.23 -21.25
N ALA A 326 -26.06 -0.39 -21.33
CA ALA A 326 -25.17 -0.08 -20.19
C ALA A 326 -25.27 1.39 -19.76
N HIS A 327 -25.39 2.34 -20.69
CA HIS A 327 -25.62 3.74 -20.35
C HIS A 327 -26.97 3.96 -19.61
N PHE A 328 -28.05 3.37 -20.11
CA PHE A 328 -29.35 3.50 -19.45
C PHE A 328 -29.38 2.79 -18.09
N ALA A 329 -28.71 1.65 -17.95
CA ALA A 329 -28.56 0.95 -16.69
C ALA A 329 -27.82 1.80 -15.65
N ALA A 330 -26.69 2.42 -16.02
CA ALA A 330 -25.94 3.34 -15.14
C ALA A 330 -26.78 4.55 -14.72
N ARG A 331 -27.57 5.12 -15.65
CA ARG A 331 -28.51 6.21 -15.33
C ARG A 331 -29.59 5.77 -14.34
N ALA A 332 -30.11 4.57 -14.48
CA ALA A 332 -31.10 4.02 -13.56
C ALA A 332 -30.49 3.81 -12.16
N GLU A 333 -29.28 3.27 -12.10
CA GLU A 333 -28.54 3.06 -10.86
C GLU A 333 -28.26 4.41 -10.15
N ARG A 334 -27.74 5.42 -10.88
CA ARG A 334 -27.51 6.75 -10.34
C ARG A 334 -28.79 7.34 -9.72
N ARG A 335 -29.92 7.25 -10.43
CA ARG A 335 -31.22 7.71 -9.91
C ARG A 335 -31.67 6.97 -8.66
N ALA A 336 -31.36 5.69 -8.55
CA ALA A 336 -31.62 4.90 -7.35
C ALA A 336 -30.73 5.35 -6.19
N GLN A 337 -29.44 5.57 -6.45
CA GLN A 337 -28.48 6.06 -5.46
C GLN A 337 -28.77 7.50 -5.01
N ALA A 338 -29.29 8.37 -5.88
CA ALA A 338 -29.69 9.72 -5.53
C ALA A 338 -30.84 9.76 -4.49
N ARG A 339 -31.61 8.67 -4.35
CA ARG A 339 -32.64 8.54 -3.30
C ARG A 339 -32.05 8.29 -1.91
N ILE A 340 -30.78 7.85 -1.83
CA ILE A 340 -30.10 7.65 -0.56
C ILE A 340 -29.56 9.02 -0.10
N PRO A 341 -29.92 9.51 1.10
CA PRO A 341 -29.41 10.78 1.59
C PRO A 341 -27.88 10.81 1.58
N GLY A 342 -27.28 11.92 1.10
CA GLY A 342 -25.82 12.06 1.00
C GLY A 342 -25.10 11.78 2.33
N ARG A 343 -25.71 12.17 3.46
CA ARG A 343 -25.20 11.84 4.80
C ARG A 343 -25.09 10.32 5.03
N ALA A 344 -26.04 9.53 4.56
CA ALA A 344 -26.03 8.08 4.73
C ALA A 344 -24.94 7.44 3.87
N ARG A 345 -24.73 7.92 2.65
CA ARG A 345 -23.62 7.46 1.78
C ARG A 345 -22.26 7.74 2.39
N ILE A 346 -22.04 8.96 2.86
CA ILE A 346 -20.80 9.34 3.55
C ILE A 346 -20.62 8.51 4.83
N ALA A 347 -21.68 8.32 5.61
CA ALA A 347 -21.63 7.51 6.82
C ALA A 347 -21.27 6.04 6.52
N ALA A 348 -21.83 5.46 5.44
CA ALA A 348 -21.48 4.11 4.99
C ALA A 348 -20.00 4.02 4.57
N ALA A 349 -19.50 4.98 3.79
CA ALA A 349 -18.09 5.03 3.41
C ALA A 349 -17.16 5.19 4.64
N LEU A 350 -17.51 6.04 5.59
CA LEU A 350 -16.75 6.24 6.83
C LEU A 350 -16.74 5.00 7.74
N ALA A 351 -17.79 4.17 7.69
CA ALA A 351 -17.83 2.93 8.47
C ALA A 351 -16.73 1.93 8.04
N HIS A 352 -16.28 2.00 6.79
CA HIS A 352 -15.21 1.16 6.23
C HIS A 352 -13.81 1.74 6.41
N ILE A 353 -13.66 2.90 7.09
CA ILE A 353 -12.33 3.45 7.35
C ILE A 353 -11.52 2.49 8.22
N ASP A 354 -10.36 2.06 7.73
CA ASP A 354 -9.49 1.07 8.38
C ASP A 354 -8.46 1.70 9.33
N LYS A 355 -8.50 3.04 9.50
CA LYS A 355 -7.61 3.80 10.37
C LYS A 355 -8.36 4.26 11.63
N ALA A 356 -7.77 4.03 12.79
CA ALA A 356 -8.29 4.57 14.06
C ALA A 356 -8.15 6.10 14.13
N ALA A 357 -7.06 6.62 13.59
CA ALA A 357 -6.83 8.05 13.42
C ALA A 357 -6.39 8.32 11.98
N PHE A 358 -7.04 9.27 11.33
CA PHE A 358 -6.86 9.62 9.92
C PHE A 358 -6.52 11.10 9.75
N THR A 359 -6.01 11.47 8.58
CA THR A 359 -5.73 12.85 8.20
C THR A 359 -6.92 13.49 7.49
N ARG A 360 -6.86 14.79 7.27
CA ARG A 360 -7.88 15.46 6.44
C ARG A 360 -7.84 14.96 5.00
N ALA A 361 -6.65 14.71 4.44
CA ALA A 361 -6.47 14.12 3.11
C ALA A 361 -7.18 12.76 2.97
N ASP A 362 -7.07 11.86 3.98
CA ASP A 362 -7.77 10.58 3.97
C ASP A 362 -9.30 10.75 3.84
N VAL A 363 -9.86 11.80 4.46
CA VAL A 363 -11.30 12.09 4.39
C VAL A 363 -11.68 12.67 3.02
N VAL A 364 -10.85 13.56 2.46
CA VAL A 364 -11.01 14.10 1.10
C VAL A 364 -11.02 12.96 0.07
N GLU A 365 -10.07 12.03 0.18
CA GLU A 365 -10.00 10.84 -0.68
C GLU A 365 -11.30 10.04 -0.65
N LEU A 366 -11.78 9.74 0.54
CA LEU A 366 -13.00 8.95 0.73
C LEU A 366 -14.24 9.66 0.19
N ILE A 367 -14.43 10.94 0.52
CA ILE A 367 -15.58 11.71 0.07
C ILE A 367 -15.56 11.88 -1.45
N GLY A 368 -14.42 12.25 -2.03
CA GLY A 368 -14.29 12.47 -3.47
C GLY A 368 -14.54 11.20 -4.30
N ALA A 369 -14.23 10.01 -3.75
CA ALA A 369 -14.55 8.74 -4.39
C ALA A 369 -16.05 8.42 -4.40
N VAL A 370 -16.79 8.77 -3.33
CA VAL A 370 -18.23 8.47 -3.19
C VAL A 370 -19.14 9.66 -3.53
N MET A 371 -18.55 10.81 -3.86
CA MET A 371 -19.29 12.02 -4.23
C MET A 371 -20.13 11.81 -5.49
N PRO A 372 -21.43 12.10 -5.47
CA PRO A 372 -22.23 12.07 -6.68
C PRO A 372 -21.75 13.08 -7.70
N TYR A 373 -21.63 12.66 -8.93
CA TYR A 373 -21.21 13.54 -10.03
C TYR A 373 -22.35 14.43 -10.58
N ASP A 374 -23.60 14.17 -10.18
CA ASP A 374 -24.80 14.95 -10.52
C ASP A 374 -25.27 15.90 -9.41
N GLU A 375 -24.53 15.97 -8.30
CA GLU A 375 -24.83 16.88 -7.20
C GLU A 375 -24.32 18.29 -7.54
N ASP A 376 -25.20 19.30 -7.47
CA ASP A 376 -24.80 20.70 -7.61
C ASP A 376 -23.86 21.07 -6.44
N PRO A 377 -22.63 21.51 -6.69
CA PRO A 377 -21.69 21.91 -5.64
C PRO A 377 -22.16 23.17 -4.87
N GLY A 378 -23.16 23.91 -5.36
CA GLY A 378 -23.70 25.13 -4.80
C GLY A 378 -23.19 26.41 -5.50
N GLU A 379 -23.92 27.48 -5.35
CA GLU A 379 -23.64 28.75 -6.01
C GLU A 379 -22.22 29.26 -5.71
N GLY A 380 -21.44 29.49 -6.75
CA GLY A 380 -20.05 29.97 -6.64
C GLY A 380 -19.03 28.96 -6.09
N ARG A 381 -19.37 27.67 -6.02
CA ARG A 381 -18.50 26.60 -5.54
C ARG A 381 -18.23 25.58 -6.64
N ASP A 382 -17.00 25.07 -6.65
CA ASP A 382 -16.61 23.93 -7.46
C ASP A 382 -16.72 22.61 -6.67
N VAL A 383 -16.58 21.48 -7.35
CA VAL A 383 -16.62 20.13 -6.74
C VAL A 383 -15.53 19.98 -5.67
N ARG A 384 -14.34 20.54 -5.89
CA ARG A 384 -13.24 20.54 -4.92
C ARG A 384 -13.67 21.20 -3.61
N ALA A 385 -14.17 22.44 -3.67
CA ALA A 385 -14.59 23.21 -2.50
C ALA A 385 -15.72 22.47 -1.74
N ARG A 386 -16.61 21.81 -2.47
CA ARG A 386 -17.68 20.98 -1.85
C ARG A 386 -17.11 19.78 -1.10
N ILE A 387 -16.17 19.07 -1.68
CA ILE A 387 -15.49 17.93 -1.04
C ILE A 387 -14.75 18.39 0.23
N GLU A 388 -14.02 19.48 0.14
CA GLU A 388 -13.26 20.05 1.27
C GLU A 388 -14.17 20.53 2.41
N ASP A 389 -15.27 21.21 2.09
CA ASP A 389 -16.25 21.65 3.08
C ASP A 389 -16.89 20.47 3.83
N LEU A 390 -17.22 19.39 3.11
CA LEU A 390 -17.69 18.17 3.72
C LEU A 390 -16.60 17.51 4.60
N ALA A 391 -15.39 17.41 4.09
CA ALA A 391 -14.26 16.85 4.82
C ALA A 391 -13.92 17.63 6.10
N ALA A 392 -14.03 18.96 6.06
CA ALA A 392 -13.79 19.81 7.22
C ALA A 392 -14.73 19.54 8.40
N ARG A 393 -15.95 19.07 8.12
CA ARG A 393 -17.00 18.79 9.12
C ARG A 393 -16.93 17.38 9.72
N ILE A 394 -16.05 16.52 9.18
CA ILE A 394 -15.96 15.12 9.59
C ILE A 394 -14.80 14.93 10.56
N GLY A 395 -15.10 14.23 11.64
CA GLY A 395 -14.13 13.80 12.63
C GLY A 395 -13.86 14.82 13.75
N LEU A 396 -13.45 14.27 14.88
CA LEU A 396 -12.96 15.00 16.04
C LEU A 396 -11.45 15.01 15.99
N ARG A 397 -10.82 16.17 16.19
CA ARG A 397 -9.36 16.26 16.28
C ARG A 397 -8.87 15.62 17.58
N VAL A 398 -7.96 14.64 17.45
CA VAL A 398 -7.39 13.90 18.58
C VAL A 398 -5.90 14.18 18.80
N SER A 399 -5.24 14.92 17.89
CA SER A 399 -3.88 15.41 18.07
C SER A 399 -3.87 16.84 18.60
N ALA A 400 -2.71 17.28 19.13
CA ALA A 400 -2.46 18.69 19.36
C ALA A 400 -2.62 19.50 18.05
N PRO A 401 -2.91 20.82 18.13
CA PRO A 401 -2.82 21.67 16.95
C PRO A 401 -1.44 21.56 16.30
N ARG A 402 -1.41 21.59 14.99
CA ARG A 402 -0.20 21.50 14.19
C ARG A 402 0.79 22.62 14.56
N ALA A 403 2.02 22.27 14.88
CA ALA A 403 3.08 23.22 15.07
C ALA A 403 3.51 23.82 13.71
N ALA A 404 4.12 25.02 13.72
CA ALA A 404 4.50 25.72 12.50
C ALA A 404 5.47 24.93 11.60
N HIS A 405 6.27 24.03 12.15
CA HIS A 405 7.21 23.18 11.40
C HIS A 405 6.58 21.87 10.90
N GLU A 406 5.33 21.57 11.26
CA GLU A 406 4.63 20.34 10.90
C GLU A 406 3.69 20.56 9.71
N ARG A 407 3.59 19.56 8.81
CA ARG A 407 2.67 19.56 7.66
C ARG A 407 1.25 19.18 8.09
N GLU A 408 0.26 19.38 7.21
CA GLU A 408 -1.15 19.11 7.49
C GLU A 408 -1.42 17.64 7.90
N GLY A 409 -0.69 16.67 7.40
CA GLY A 409 -0.80 15.28 7.79
C GLY A 409 -0.42 14.95 9.25
N HIS A 410 0.12 15.90 10.02
CA HIS A 410 0.38 15.73 11.44
C HIS A 410 -0.88 15.87 12.29
N GLU A 411 -1.86 16.64 11.86
CA GLU A 411 -3.16 16.68 12.54
C GLU A 411 -3.93 15.38 12.28
N LYS A 412 -4.39 14.77 13.35
CA LYS A 412 -5.14 13.52 13.33
C LYS A 412 -6.56 13.72 13.82
N TYR A 413 -7.47 13.05 13.15
CA TYR A 413 -8.90 13.06 13.43
C TYR A 413 -9.39 11.63 13.63
N THR A 414 -10.49 11.47 14.35
CA THR A 414 -11.18 10.19 14.51
C THR A 414 -12.70 10.39 14.50
N LEU A 415 -13.46 9.30 14.46
CA LEU A 415 -14.92 9.36 14.57
C LEU A 415 -15.36 9.10 16.01
N THR A 416 -16.47 9.72 16.42
CA THR A 416 -17.07 9.46 17.73
C THR A 416 -17.39 7.98 17.94
N ALA A 417 -17.78 7.27 16.87
CA ALA A 417 -18.03 5.82 16.92
C ALA A 417 -16.76 5.04 17.27
N ILE A 418 -15.61 5.41 16.68
CA ILE A 418 -14.31 4.78 16.96
C ILE A 418 -13.91 5.02 18.42
N LEU A 419 -14.04 6.27 18.91
CA LEU A 419 -13.73 6.58 20.31
C LEU A 419 -14.59 5.79 21.28
N LYS A 420 -15.88 5.62 20.97
CA LYS A 420 -16.77 4.79 21.81
C LYS A 420 -16.36 3.32 21.83
N GLU A 421 -15.91 2.77 20.70
CA GLU A 421 -15.38 1.41 20.63
C GLU A 421 -14.11 1.27 21.49
N GLU A 422 -13.17 2.21 21.38
CA GLU A 422 -11.93 2.23 22.16
C GLU A 422 -12.20 2.40 23.66
N MET A 423 -13.13 3.28 24.04
CA MET A 423 -13.55 3.48 25.44
C MET A 423 -14.12 2.19 26.04
N ARG A 424 -14.97 1.45 25.32
CA ARG A 424 -15.50 0.16 25.79
C ARG A 424 -14.39 -0.85 26.07
N VAL A 425 -13.37 -0.90 25.23
CA VAL A 425 -12.19 -1.77 25.45
C VAL A 425 -11.46 -1.39 26.75
N LEU A 426 -11.25 -0.08 26.98
CA LEU A 426 -10.60 0.41 28.21
C LEU A 426 -11.47 0.16 29.47
N GLU A 427 -12.78 0.39 29.38
CA GLU A 427 -13.72 0.12 30.47
C GLU A 427 -13.72 -1.38 30.83
N ALA A 428 -13.80 -2.27 29.82
CA ALA A 428 -13.72 -3.72 30.03
C ALA A 428 -12.39 -4.14 30.67
N ALA A 429 -11.28 -3.51 30.25
CA ALA A 429 -9.96 -3.79 30.81
C ALA A 429 -9.85 -3.35 32.30
N GLY A 430 -10.65 -2.38 32.74
CA GLY A 430 -10.69 -1.90 34.13
C GLY A 430 -11.51 -2.76 35.10
N VAL A 431 -12.10 -3.86 34.64
CA VAL A 431 -12.92 -4.74 35.51
C VAL A 431 -12.06 -5.64 36.36
N THR A 432 -12.43 -5.76 37.66
CA THR A 432 -11.74 -6.62 38.65
C THR A 432 -12.65 -7.67 39.24
N ASP A 433 -12.07 -8.84 39.58
CA ASP A 433 -12.70 -9.88 40.36
C ASP A 433 -11.62 -10.64 41.14
N ALA A 434 -11.80 -10.81 42.47
CA ALA A 434 -10.83 -11.53 43.30
C ALA A 434 -10.64 -13.01 42.86
N ARG A 435 -11.67 -13.61 42.25
CA ARG A 435 -11.65 -14.98 41.72
C ARG A 435 -10.83 -15.12 40.43
N ALA A 436 -10.36 -14.02 39.84
CA ALA A 436 -9.48 -14.01 38.67
C ALA A 436 -8.06 -14.48 38.99
N ARG A 437 -7.68 -14.59 40.28
CA ARG A 437 -6.36 -15.10 40.72
C ARG A 437 -6.15 -16.55 40.31
N LEU A 438 -4.89 -16.90 39.99
CA LEU A 438 -4.43 -18.23 39.62
C LEU A 438 -3.51 -18.78 40.72
N GLY A 439 -3.39 -20.09 40.82
CA GLY A 439 -2.61 -20.80 41.84
C GLY A 439 -1.11 -20.93 41.49
N VAL A 440 -0.41 -19.82 41.25
CA VAL A 440 1.03 -19.79 40.89
C VAL A 440 1.87 -20.30 42.08
N ARG A 441 2.81 -21.23 41.82
CA ARG A 441 3.77 -21.76 42.79
C ARG A 441 5.21 -21.55 42.31
N SER A 442 6.16 -21.58 43.26
CA SER A 442 7.59 -21.45 42.94
C SER A 442 8.09 -22.52 41.94
N SER A 443 7.50 -23.73 41.94
CA SER A 443 7.80 -24.78 40.99
C SER A 443 7.49 -24.41 39.53
N ASP A 444 6.46 -23.58 39.29
CA ASP A 444 6.10 -23.15 37.95
C ASP A 444 7.10 -22.16 37.39
N LEU A 445 7.81 -21.47 38.28
CA LEU A 445 8.73 -20.39 37.94
C LEU A 445 10.16 -20.89 37.76
N ALA A 446 10.48 -22.10 38.19
CA ALA A 446 11.85 -22.60 38.25
C ALA A 446 12.56 -22.69 36.88
N ALA A 447 11.81 -22.96 35.80
CA ALA A 447 12.33 -23.05 34.44
C ALA A 447 12.24 -21.71 33.65
N LEU A 448 11.71 -20.68 34.27
CA LEU A 448 11.47 -19.39 33.61
C LEU A 448 12.62 -18.42 33.85
N SER A 449 12.87 -17.54 32.88
CA SER A 449 13.76 -16.41 33.08
C SER A 449 13.17 -15.42 34.11
N PRO A 450 14.00 -14.55 34.73
CA PRO A 450 13.54 -13.64 35.77
C PRO A 450 12.39 -12.71 35.33
N ASP A 451 12.37 -12.29 34.07
CA ASP A 451 11.30 -11.44 33.54
C ASP A 451 10.01 -12.25 33.26
N GLN A 452 10.13 -13.48 32.77
CA GLN A 452 9.01 -14.42 32.62
C GLN A 452 8.40 -14.78 34.00
N ALA A 453 9.22 -15.11 34.96
CA ALA A 453 8.78 -15.46 36.34
C ALA A 453 8.01 -14.28 36.98
N ARG A 454 8.52 -13.05 36.85
CA ARG A 454 7.81 -11.86 37.33
C ARG A 454 6.47 -11.68 36.63
N ALA A 455 6.44 -11.79 35.31
CA ALA A 455 5.21 -11.63 34.51
C ALA A 455 4.15 -12.69 34.89
N VAL A 456 4.53 -13.97 35.00
CA VAL A 456 3.63 -15.07 35.39
C VAL A 456 3.08 -14.83 36.79
N THR A 457 3.94 -14.47 37.74
CA THR A 457 3.52 -14.14 39.11
C THR A 457 2.53 -12.99 39.15
N ALA A 458 2.87 -11.89 38.48
CA ALA A 458 2.02 -10.68 38.45
C ALA A 458 0.64 -10.97 37.82
N ILE A 459 0.59 -11.66 36.65
CA ILE A 459 -0.65 -12.05 36.00
C ILE A 459 -1.46 -13.00 36.86
N GLY A 460 -0.80 -13.99 37.45
CA GLY A 460 -1.45 -14.99 38.33
C GLY A 460 -2.06 -14.36 39.56
N MET A 461 -1.39 -13.42 40.19
CA MET A 461 -1.86 -12.74 41.41
C MET A 461 -2.85 -11.59 41.13
N SER A 462 -2.97 -11.18 39.87
CA SER A 462 -3.81 -10.04 39.46
C SER A 462 -5.30 -10.31 39.64
N GLN A 463 -6.01 -9.34 40.22
CA GLN A 463 -7.48 -9.34 40.30
C GLN A 463 -8.14 -8.74 39.05
N TRP A 464 -7.36 -8.08 38.18
CA TRP A 464 -7.87 -7.58 36.91
C TRP A 464 -8.25 -8.75 36.02
N LEU A 465 -9.44 -8.66 35.41
CA LEU A 465 -9.87 -9.69 34.47
C LEU A 465 -9.05 -9.66 33.19
N VAL A 466 -8.60 -8.49 32.73
CA VAL A 466 -7.81 -8.33 31.52
C VAL A 466 -6.36 -8.03 31.87
N ASN A 467 -5.42 -8.85 31.38
CA ASN A 467 -3.99 -8.73 31.66
C ASN A 467 -3.17 -8.73 30.37
N PRO A 468 -2.66 -7.58 29.94
CA PRO A 468 -1.77 -7.52 28.77
C PRO A 468 -0.36 -8.05 29.11
N LEU A 469 0.20 -8.82 28.17
CA LEU A 469 1.59 -9.31 28.19
C LEU A 469 2.28 -8.91 26.88
N SER A 470 3.09 -7.89 26.93
CA SER A 470 3.92 -7.44 25.80
C SER A 470 5.19 -8.27 25.73
N ALA A 471 5.39 -9.00 24.62
CA ALA A 471 6.51 -9.91 24.46
C ALA A 471 7.13 -9.81 23.06
N PRO A 472 8.40 -9.40 22.92
CA PRO A 472 9.11 -9.42 21.65
C PRO A 472 9.10 -10.78 20.96
N ALA A 473 9.35 -10.79 19.64
CA ALA A 473 9.54 -12.04 18.91
C ALA A 473 10.66 -12.88 19.52
N GLY A 474 10.35 -14.14 19.87
CA GLY A 474 11.32 -15.06 20.48
C GLY A 474 11.63 -14.80 21.96
N ALA A 475 10.79 -14.06 22.71
CA ALA A 475 10.94 -13.84 24.14
C ALA A 475 10.45 -15.02 25.03
N GLY A 476 10.04 -16.13 24.44
CA GLY A 476 9.58 -17.32 25.18
C GLY A 476 8.16 -17.16 25.75
N LYS A 477 7.25 -16.52 25.02
CA LYS A 477 5.81 -16.41 25.36
C LYS A 477 5.22 -17.75 25.80
N THR A 478 5.49 -18.80 25.05
CA THR A 478 4.97 -20.13 25.26
C THR A 478 5.29 -20.70 26.65
N HIS A 479 6.52 -20.56 27.13
CA HIS A 479 6.91 -21.04 28.47
C HIS A 479 6.13 -20.31 29.58
N SER A 480 5.91 -18.99 29.41
CA SER A 480 5.09 -18.20 30.34
C SER A 480 3.63 -18.69 30.34
N LEU A 481 3.08 -19.00 29.17
CA LEU A 481 1.71 -19.49 29.03
C LEU A 481 1.53 -20.91 29.61
N GLN A 482 2.50 -21.82 29.44
CA GLN A 482 2.51 -23.12 30.06
C GLN A 482 2.44 -23.02 31.61
N ALA A 483 3.25 -22.11 32.18
CA ALA A 483 3.23 -21.86 33.63
C ALA A 483 1.88 -21.28 34.09
N LEU A 484 1.28 -20.36 33.34
CA LEU A 484 -0.05 -19.82 33.65
C LEU A 484 -1.14 -20.90 33.53
N ARG A 485 -1.07 -21.79 32.54
CA ARG A 485 -1.99 -22.94 32.42
C ARG A 485 -1.89 -23.86 33.62
N ALA A 486 -0.68 -24.25 34.04
CA ALA A 486 -0.49 -25.06 35.23
C ALA A 486 -1.05 -24.39 36.48
N ALA A 487 -0.91 -23.08 36.63
CA ALA A 487 -1.48 -22.30 37.71
C ALA A 487 -3.03 -22.24 37.65
N ALA A 488 -3.61 -22.16 36.44
CA ALA A 488 -5.05 -22.18 36.24
C ALA A 488 -5.68 -23.53 36.64
N HIS A 489 -5.08 -24.64 36.23
CA HIS A 489 -5.56 -25.99 36.60
C HIS A 489 -5.61 -26.20 38.10
N ARG A 490 -4.66 -25.66 38.89
CA ARG A 490 -4.68 -25.79 40.34
C ARG A 490 -5.86 -25.13 41.04
N VAL A 491 -6.49 -24.18 40.39
CA VAL A 491 -7.71 -23.52 40.86
C VAL A 491 -8.93 -23.96 40.07
N HIS A 492 -8.84 -25.12 39.42
CA HIS A 492 -9.91 -25.75 38.64
C HIS A 492 -10.45 -24.85 37.50
N LYS A 493 -9.54 -24.16 36.80
CA LYS A 493 -9.86 -23.35 35.61
C LYS A 493 -9.26 -23.99 34.36
N GLU A 494 -9.98 -23.87 33.25
CA GLU A 494 -9.55 -24.32 31.92
C GLU A 494 -9.03 -23.12 31.10
N VAL A 495 -8.07 -23.41 30.22
CA VAL A 495 -7.44 -22.38 29.40
C VAL A 495 -7.89 -22.53 27.95
N LEU A 496 -8.65 -21.56 27.46
CA LEU A 496 -9.07 -21.41 26.05
C LEU A 496 -8.10 -20.47 25.32
N VAL A 497 -7.41 -20.98 24.30
CA VAL A 497 -6.53 -20.19 23.44
C VAL A 497 -7.29 -19.66 22.22
N LEU A 498 -7.22 -18.36 22.02
CA LEU A 498 -7.74 -17.67 20.84
C LEU A 498 -6.58 -17.02 20.08
N ALA A 499 -6.63 -17.04 18.76
CA ALA A 499 -5.69 -16.29 17.93
C ALA A 499 -6.36 -15.83 16.64
N PRO A 500 -5.81 -14.82 15.95
CA PRO A 500 -6.34 -14.36 14.66
C PRO A 500 -6.31 -15.41 13.55
N THR A 501 -5.36 -16.34 13.63
CA THR A 501 -5.18 -17.41 12.62
C THR A 501 -5.22 -18.80 13.23
N GLY A 502 -5.72 -19.78 12.46
CA GLY A 502 -5.76 -21.17 12.89
C GLY A 502 -4.37 -21.76 13.17
N THR A 503 -3.38 -21.40 12.36
CA THR A 503 -1.98 -21.84 12.54
C THR A 503 -1.38 -21.36 13.86
N ALA A 504 -1.72 -20.15 14.31
CA ALA A 504 -1.27 -19.63 15.60
C ALA A 504 -1.94 -20.40 16.76
N VAL A 505 -3.22 -20.75 16.63
CA VAL A 505 -3.93 -21.58 17.60
C VAL A 505 -3.27 -22.96 17.73
N ASP A 506 -3.03 -23.63 16.59
CA ASP A 506 -2.44 -24.96 16.57
C ASP A 506 -1.04 -24.98 17.18
N GLN A 507 -0.22 -23.97 16.85
CA GLN A 507 1.10 -23.81 17.43
C GLN A 507 1.03 -23.61 18.95
N ALA A 508 0.13 -22.74 19.42
CA ALA A 508 -0.03 -22.48 20.85
C ALA A 508 -0.49 -23.73 21.61
N LEU A 509 -1.40 -24.52 21.04
CA LEU A 509 -1.85 -25.80 21.64
C LEU A 509 -0.74 -26.88 21.63
N ALA A 510 -0.03 -27.02 20.49
CA ALA A 510 1.11 -27.94 20.39
C ALA A 510 2.21 -27.60 21.40
N ASP A 511 2.42 -26.32 21.63
CA ASP A 511 3.35 -25.80 22.64
C ASP A 511 2.78 -25.85 24.07
N GLY A 512 1.58 -26.37 24.28
CA GLY A 512 0.97 -26.56 25.62
C GLY A 512 0.48 -25.29 26.31
N ALA A 513 0.16 -24.24 25.56
CA ALA A 513 -0.29 -22.94 26.09
C ALA A 513 -1.77 -22.99 26.58
N GLY A 514 -2.57 -23.98 26.15
CA GLY A 514 -3.98 -24.09 26.52
C GLY A 514 -4.53 -25.51 26.46
N ASP A 515 -5.78 -25.67 26.85
CA ASP A 515 -6.53 -26.95 26.84
C ASP A 515 -7.33 -27.10 25.55
N HIS A 516 -7.94 -26.01 25.12
CA HIS A 516 -8.72 -25.91 23.91
C HIS A 516 -8.30 -24.66 23.14
N GLY A 517 -8.59 -24.65 21.85
CA GLY A 517 -8.29 -23.46 21.04
C GLY A 517 -9.15 -23.35 19.79
N MET A 518 -9.36 -22.11 19.36
CA MET A 518 -10.03 -21.79 18.11
C MET A 518 -9.63 -20.40 17.63
N THR A 519 -9.97 -20.07 16.37
CA THR A 519 -9.74 -18.71 15.90
C THR A 519 -10.69 -17.74 16.61
N LEU A 520 -10.24 -16.50 16.79
CA LEU A 520 -11.06 -15.45 17.40
C LEU A 520 -12.41 -15.29 16.70
N ASP A 521 -12.43 -15.31 15.37
CA ASP A 521 -13.66 -15.17 14.58
C ASP A 521 -14.66 -16.31 14.88
N LYS A 522 -14.17 -17.54 14.98
CA LYS A 522 -14.99 -18.69 15.37
C LYS A 522 -15.53 -18.52 16.79
N ALA A 523 -14.71 -18.08 17.73
CA ALA A 523 -15.12 -17.85 19.11
C ALA A 523 -16.20 -16.77 19.20
N LEU A 524 -16.03 -15.64 18.55
CA LEU A 524 -17.02 -14.56 18.52
C LEU A 524 -18.36 -15.03 17.91
N HIS A 525 -18.29 -15.73 16.77
CA HIS A 525 -19.49 -16.32 16.15
C HIS A 525 -20.21 -17.30 17.07
N GLN A 526 -19.46 -18.14 17.79
CA GLN A 526 -20.04 -19.10 18.76
C GLN A 526 -20.59 -18.43 20.03
N LEU A 527 -20.00 -17.32 20.47
CA LEU A 527 -20.53 -16.49 21.55
C LEU A 527 -21.86 -15.85 21.15
N ASP A 528 -21.93 -15.28 19.94
CA ASP A 528 -23.12 -14.59 19.42
C ASP A 528 -24.32 -15.56 19.27
N ASN A 529 -24.09 -16.80 18.86
CA ASN A 529 -25.15 -17.81 18.72
C ASN A 529 -25.35 -18.68 19.96
N GLY A 530 -24.63 -18.40 21.07
CA GLY A 530 -24.76 -19.06 22.36
C GLY A 530 -24.21 -20.49 22.44
N THR A 531 -23.45 -20.96 21.42
CA THR A 531 -22.85 -22.30 21.39
C THR A 531 -21.52 -22.39 22.17
N LEU A 532 -20.83 -21.25 22.37
CA LEU A 532 -19.71 -21.13 23.30
C LEU A 532 -20.19 -20.40 24.57
N GLN A 533 -20.03 -21.01 25.71
CA GLN A 533 -20.32 -20.38 26.99
C GLN A 533 -19.04 -20.18 27.79
N LEU A 534 -18.80 -18.98 28.24
CA LEU A 534 -17.68 -18.60 29.10
C LEU A 534 -18.20 -18.42 30.53
N ASP A 535 -17.39 -18.77 31.51
CA ASP A 535 -17.68 -18.58 32.94
C ASP A 535 -16.41 -18.17 33.70
N GLN A 536 -16.52 -17.99 34.98
CA GLN A 536 -15.43 -17.67 35.91
C GLN A 536 -14.33 -18.76 35.99
N ARG A 537 -14.58 -19.97 35.47
CA ARG A 537 -13.61 -21.07 35.41
C ARG A 537 -12.79 -21.02 34.12
N THR A 538 -13.15 -20.15 33.19
CA THR A 538 -12.44 -20.02 31.94
C THR A 538 -11.33 -18.98 32.05
N VAL A 539 -10.14 -19.33 31.61
CA VAL A 539 -9.05 -18.39 31.32
C VAL A 539 -8.89 -18.29 29.83
N VAL A 540 -9.15 -17.13 29.26
CA VAL A 540 -8.99 -16.87 27.83
C VAL A 540 -7.60 -16.31 27.57
N VAL A 541 -6.82 -16.97 26.73
CA VAL A 541 -5.53 -16.47 26.23
C VAL A 541 -5.70 -16.05 24.79
N VAL A 542 -5.43 -14.79 24.48
CA VAL A 542 -5.42 -14.29 23.11
C VAL A 542 -3.97 -14.15 22.68
N ASP A 543 -3.49 -15.07 21.86
CA ASP A 543 -2.14 -14.96 21.27
C ASP A 543 -2.16 -14.11 20.00
N GLU A 544 -1.03 -13.49 19.69
CA GLU A 544 -0.88 -12.51 18.61
C GLU A 544 -1.93 -11.36 18.70
N ALA A 545 -2.20 -10.87 19.92
CA ALA A 545 -3.23 -9.87 20.20
C ALA A 545 -3.01 -8.53 19.46
N SER A 546 -1.79 -8.22 19.02
CA SER A 546 -1.48 -7.07 18.17
C SER A 546 -2.18 -7.10 16.80
N MET A 547 -2.53 -8.29 16.29
CA MET A 547 -3.25 -8.47 15.03
C MET A 547 -4.77 -8.48 15.18
N VAL A 548 -5.29 -8.32 16.38
CA VAL A 548 -6.74 -8.31 16.62
C VAL A 548 -7.30 -6.92 16.33
N ALA A 549 -8.34 -6.88 15.49
CA ALA A 549 -9.06 -5.64 15.19
C ALA A 549 -9.76 -5.08 16.44
N THR A 550 -9.76 -3.77 16.62
CA THR A 550 -10.37 -3.09 17.79
C THR A 550 -11.83 -3.50 18.04
N PRO A 551 -12.73 -3.55 17.02
CA PRO A 551 -14.11 -3.99 17.24
C PRO A 551 -14.21 -5.41 17.78
N LYS A 552 -13.41 -6.35 17.23
CA LYS A 552 -13.40 -7.76 17.67
C LYS A 552 -12.82 -7.90 19.08
N LEU A 553 -11.80 -7.12 19.40
CA LEU A 553 -11.23 -7.10 20.75
C LEU A 553 -12.26 -6.58 21.75
N GLY A 554 -12.97 -5.50 21.42
CA GLY A 554 -14.06 -4.98 22.27
C GLY A 554 -15.15 -6.01 22.54
N GLN A 555 -15.67 -6.66 21.51
CA GLN A 555 -16.69 -7.70 21.62
C GLN A 555 -16.21 -8.87 22.48
N LEU A 556 -14.98 -9.32 22.31
CA LEU A 556 -14.40 -10.38 23.15
C LEU A 556 -14.29 -9.95 24.61
N LEU A 557 -13.74 -8.76 24.89
CA LEU A 557 -13.54 -8.28 26.25
C LEU A 557 -14.87 -8.03 26.97
N GLU A 558 -15.89 -7.53 26.28
CA GLU A 558 -17.24 -7.42 26.82
C GLU A 558 -17.78 -8.81 27.23
N ALA A 559 -17.66 -9.82 26.36
CA ALA A 559 -18.13 -11.17 26.65
C ALA A 559 -17.36 -11.82 27.82
N THR A 560 -16.02 -11.74 27.81
CA THR A 560 -15.19 -12.35 28.86
C THR A 560 -15.37 -11.69 30.22
N THR A 561 -15.50 -10.35 30.27
CA THR A 561 -15.72 -9.61 31.52
C THR A 561 -17.12 -9.82 32.08
N ALA A 562 -18.15 -9.90 31.23
CA ALA A 562 -19.49 -10.28 31.64
C ALA A 562 -19.54 -11.68 32.27
N ALA A 563 -18.81 -12.63 31.67
CA ALA A 563 -18.66 -14.00 32.18
C ALA A 563 -17.73 -14.10 33.39
N ARG A 564 -17.09 -13.01 33.84
CA ARG A 564 -16.04 -13.02 34.88
C ARG A 564 -14.86 -13.95 34.55
N ALA A 565 -14.61 -14.20 33.28
CA ALA A 565 -13.48 -14.98 32.79
C ALA A 565 -12.21 -14.12 32.78
N LYS A 566 -11.09 -14.71 33.23
CA LYS A 566 -9.79 -14.04 33.13
C LYS A 566 -9.28 -14.04 31.70
N THR A 567 -8.84 -12.90 31.18
CA THR A 567 -8.31 -12.75 29.82
C THR A 567 -6.84 -12.31 29.86
N VAL A 568 -5.97 -13.06 29.21
CA VAL A 568 -4.55 -12.71 29.02
C VAL A 568 -4.32 -12.38 27.57
N LEU A 569 -4.02 -11.12 27.26
CA LEU A 569 -3.71 -10.64 25.91
C LEU A 569 -2.20 -10.72 25.70
N VAL A 570 -1.75 -11.54 24.77
CA VAL A 570 -0.32 -11.79 24.52
C VAL A 570 0.04 -11.34 23.12
N GLY A 571 1.08 -10.53 22.98
CA GLY A 571 1.48 -10.05 21.66
C GLY A 571 2.68 -9.13 21.73
N ASP A 572 3.06 -8.62 20.57
CA ASP A 572 4.09 -7.62 20.45
C ASP A 572 3.51 -6.37 19.76
N PRO A 573 3.35 -5.23 20.49
CA PRO A 573 2.79 -4.00 19.90
C PRO A 573 3.63 -3.41 18.75
N TYR A 574 4.86 -3.90 18.55
CA TYR A 574 5.74 -3.50 17.46
C TYR A 574 5.74 -4.50 16.28
N GLN A 575 4.93 -5.54 16.34
CA GLN A 575 4.66 -6.44 15.20
C GLN A 575 3.46 -5.94 14.38
N LEU A 576 3.01 -6.75 13.43
CA LEU A 576 1.99 -6.34 12.47
C LEU A 576 0.65 -6.02 13.15
N ALA A 577 0.02 -4.98 12.65
CA ALA A 577 -1.35 -4.61 12.96
C ALA A 577 -2.35 -5.47 12.14
N PRO A 578 -3.65 -5.48 12.48
CA PRO A 578 -4.65 -6.17 11.69
C PRO A 578 -4.69 -5.62 10.25
N VAL A 579 -4.97 -6.52 9.29
CA VAL A 579 -5.03 -6.19 7.86
C VAL A 579 -6.43 -5.67 7.53
N LYS A 580 -6.52 -4.54 6.82
CA LYS A 580 -7.78 -3.90 6.40
C LYS A 580 -8.80 -3.73 7.54
N ALA A 581 -8.32 -3.45 8.73
CA ALA A 581 -9.16 -3.25 9.90
C ALA A 581 -8.47 -2.31 10.91
N ARG A 582 -9.26 -1.60 11.70
CA ARG A 582 -8.74 -0.75 12.77
C ARG A 582 -8.07 -1.59 13.86
N GLY A 583 -6.86 -1.21 14.26
CA GLY A 583 -6.08 -1.82 15.34
C GLY A 583 -5.53 -0.77 16.29
N GLY A 584 -4.57 -1.18 17.12
CA GLY A 584 -3.85 -0.29 18.05
C GLY A 584 -4.25 -0.41 19.50
N MET A 585 -5.42 -0.98 19.82
CA MET A 585 -5.89 -1.08 21.20
C MET A 585 -5.00 -1.98 22.07
N PHE A 586 -4.41 -3.05 21.51
CA PHE A 586 -3.44 -3.84 22.28
C PHE A 586 -2.21 -3.01 22.69
N ASP A 587 -1.66 -2.17 21.81
CA ASP A 587 -0.56 -1.26 22.12
C ASP A 587 -0.97 -0.24 23.18
N GLN A 588 -2.15 0.35 23.06
CA GLN A 588 -2.70 1.29 24.02
C GLN A 588 -2.88 0.64 25.40
N LEU A 589 -3.48 -0.56 25.48
CA LEU A 589 -3.60 -1.29 26.74
C LEU A 589 -2.22 -1.60 27.34
N CYS A 590 -1.25 -1.99 26.50
CA CYS A 590 0.13 -2.20 26.98
C CYS A 590 0.80 -0.94 27.53
N THR A 591 0.42 0.23 27.04
CA THR A 591 1.02 1.52 27.39
C THR A 591 0.34 2.13 28.62
N GLU A 592 -0.98 2.08 28.69
CA GLU A 592 -1.78 2.80 29.67
C GLU A 592 -2.08 2.00 30.94
N LEU A 593 -2.18 0.65 30.84
CA LEU A 593 -2.50 -0.15 32.01
C LEU A 593 -1.27 -0.41 32.89
N PRO A 594 -1.26 0.05 34.16
CA PRO A 594 -0.08 -0.07 35.03
C PRO A 594 0.26 -1.51 35.40
N TRP A 595 -0.67 -2.46 35.27
CA TRP A 595 -0.43 -3.89 35.53
C TRP A 595 0.03 -4.67 34.28
N THR A 596 0.22 -4.03 33.15
CA THR A 596 0.80 -4.66 31.97
C THR A 596 2.17 -5.26 32.27
N GLN A 597 2.35 -6.52 31.87
CA GLN A 597 3.64 -7.19 32.00
C GLN A 597 4.43 -7.12 30.69
N ARG A 598 5.76 -7.08 30.80
CA ARG A 598 6.67 -6.97 29.65
C ARG A 598 7.81 -7.95 29.77
N LEU A 599 7.98 -8.77 28.71
CA LEU A 599 9.19 -9.56 28.53
C LEU A 599 10.25 -8.72 27.80
N SER A 600 11.49 -8.86 28.19
CA SER A 600 12.61 -8.08 27.66
C SER A 600 13.71 -8.89 27.01
N GLN A 601 13.82 -10.17 27.40
CA GLN A 601 14.86 -11.05 26.89
C GLN A 601 14.39 -11.82 25.65
N VAL A 602 15.23 -11.84 24.62
CA VAL A 602 14.98 -12.57 23.37
C VAL A 602 15.92 -13.79 23.31
N TRP A 603 15.38 -14.95 22.97
CA TRP A 603 16.10 -16.22 22.95
C TRP A 603 16.24 -16.83 21.55
N ARG A 604 15.44 -16.37 20.58
CA ARG A 604 15.38 -16.99 19.25
C ARG A 604 16.71 -16.94 18.52
N MET A 605 17.36 -15.80 18.46
CA MET A 605 18.62 -15.62 17.73
C MET A 605 19.78 -16.17 18.55
N ARG A 606 20.72 -16.89 17.89
CA ARG A 606 21.89 -17.45 18.56
C ARG A 606 22.91 -16.38 18.94
N ASP A 607 23.12 -15.39 18.04
CA ASP A 607 24.03 -14.29 18.28
C ASP A 607 23.41 -13.22 19.22
N PRO A 608 24.01 -12.96 20.40
CA PRO A 608 23.52 -11.91 21.32
C PRO A 608 23.54 -10.52 20.70
N ALA A 609 24.53 -10.20 19.84
CA ALA A 609 24.61 -8.89 19.20
C ALA A 609 23.47 -8.69 18.18
N GLU A 610 23.04 -9.75 17.48
CA GLU A 610 21.86 -9.71 16.59
C GLU A 610 20.58 -9.53 17.39
N ARG A 611 20.44 -10.14 18.59
CA ARG A 611 19.31 -9.92 19.50
C ARG A 611 19.16 -8.43 19.86
N ASP A 612 20.27 -7.80 20.25
CA ASP A 612 20.29 -6.38 20.62
C ASP A 612 19.98 -5.48 19.41
N ALA A 613 20.53 -5.82 18.25
CA ALA A 613 20.26 -5.11 17.01
C ALA A 613 18.78 -5.25 16.59
N SER A 614 18.21 -6.44 16.68
CA SER A 614 16.79 -6.70 16.39
C SER A 614 15.86 -5.94 17.34
N LEU A 615 16.16 -5.89 18.65
CA LEU A 615 15.41 -5.09 19.61
C LEU A 615 15.53 -3.58 19.33
N ALA A 616 16.67 -3.13 18.80
CA ALA A 616 16.83 -1.74 18.40
C ALA A 616 16.09 -1.42 17.08
N ILE A 617 16.00 -2.36 16.13
CA ILE A 617 15.08 -2.23 14.97
C ILE A 617 13.64 -2.18 15.47
N ARG A 618 13.25 -2.98 16.45
CA ARG A 618 11.89 -3.00 17.01
C ARG A 618 11.45 -1.63 17.56
N ASN A 619 12.20 -1.03 18.48
CA ASN A 619 11.78 0.17 19.20
C ASN A 619 12.88 1.21 19.47
N GLY A 620 14.09 1.01 18.95
CA GLY A 620 15.19 1.96 19.14
C GLY A 620 14.94 3.29 18.43
N ARG A 621 15.52 4.37 18.94
CA ARG A 621 15.49 5.71 18.35
C ARG A 621 16.89 6.31 18.30
N GLY A 622 17.11 7.29 17.44
CA GLY A 622 18.37 8.03 17.36
C GLY A 622 19.62 7.14 17.22
N ASN A 623 20.59 7.29 18.09
CA ASN A 623 21.86 6.57 18.02
C ASN A 623 21.73 5.04 18.23
N ARG A 624 20.73 4.59 18.98
CA ARG A 624 20.49 3.15 19.19
C ARG A 624 20.07 2.48 17.89
N LEU A 625 19.17 3.09 17.13
CA LEU A 625 18.75 2.58 15.82
C LEU A 625 19.94 2.62 14.83
N ARG A 626 20.68 3.73 14.76
CA ARG A 626 21.83 3.84 13.85
C ARG A 626 22.90 2.76 14.13
N ARG A 627 23.17 2.45 15.39
CA ARG A 627 24.10 1.37 15.77
C ARG A 627 23.61 -0.01 15.31
N ALA A 628 22.30 -0.28 15.44
CA ALA A 628 21.71 -1.53 14.97
C ALA A 628 21.83 -1.68 13.46
N VAL A 629 21.45 -0.65 12.71
CA VAL A 629 21.61 -0.64 11.24
C VAL A 629 23.08 -0.79 10.83
N GLY A 630 23.98 -0.11 11.55
CA GLY A 630 25.44 -0.28 11.37
C GLY A 630 25.91 -1.71 11.60
N TRP A 631 25.37 -2.40 12.60
CA TRP A 631 25.66 -3.80 12.86
C TRP A 631 25.23 -4.69 11.69
N TYR A 632 23.98 -4.62 11.23
CA TYR A 632 23.50 -5.38 10.08
C TYR A 632 24.32 -5.11 8.83
N ARG A 633 24.71 -3.86 8.58
CA ARG A 633 25.58 -3.48 7.47
C ARG A 633 26.97 -4.12 7.55
N SER A 634 27.60 -4.06 8.73
CA SER A 634 28.99 -4.58 8.91
C SER A 634 29.08 -6.10 8.83
N HIS A 635 27.96 -6.80 9.07
CA HIS A 635 27.85 -8.26 8.99
C HIS A 635 27.27 -8.75 7.65
N ASP A 636 27.21 -7.88 6.64
CA ASP A 636 26.71 -8.21 5.30
C ASP A 636 25.28 -8.74 5.28
N ARG A 637 24.43 -8.14 6.12
CA ARG A 637 23.01 -8.51 6.25
C ARG A 637 22.07 -7.57 5.48
N LEU A 638 22.59 -6.49 4.90
CA LEU A 638 21.81 -5.49 4.18
C LEU A 638 22.30 -5.37 2.74
N HIS A 639 21.35 -5.58 1.82
CA HIS A 639 21.58 -5.45 0.37
C HIS A 639 20.59 -4.42 -0.18
N THR A 640 20.93 -3.73 -1.26
CA THR A 640 20.03 -2.80 -1.94
C THR A 640 20.24 -2.77 -3.44
N GLY A 641 19.17 -2.44 -4.17
CA GLY A 641 19.20 -2.40 -5.62
C GLY A 641 17.81 -2.18 -6.21
N ASP A 642 17.63 -2.55 -7.45
CA ASP A 642 16.31 -2.66 -8.04
C ASP A 642 15.57 -3.93 -7.57
N GLN A 643 14.26 -3.96 -7.77
CA GLN A 643 13.41 -5.06 -7.30
C GLN A 643 13.83 -6.42 -7.84
N VAL A 644 14.16 -6.51 -9.12
CA VAL A 644 14.50 -7.78 -9.78
C VAL A 644 15.83 -8.32 -9.26
N SER A 645 16.83 -7.42 -9.12
CA SER A 645 18.15 -7.79 -8.57
C SER A 645 18.05 -8.25 -7.12
N MET A 646 17.27 -7.54 -6.30
CA MET A 646 17.12 -7.89 -4.88
C MET A 646 16.36 -9.19 -4.68
N ALA A 647 15.33 -9.44 -5.47
CA ALA A 647 14.62 -10.72 -5.46
C ALA A 647 15.51 -11.88 -5.93
N ALA A 648 16.34 -11.66 -6.97
CA ALA A 648 17.28 -12.68 -7.47
C ALA A 648 18.39 -12.99 -6.45
N ASP A 649 18.96 -11.95 -5.79
CA ASP A 649 19.98 -12.14 -4.76
C ASP A 649 19.43 -12.89 -3.53
N ALA A 650 18.20 -12.57 -3.11
CA ALA A 650 17.52 -13.28 -2.04
C ALA A 650 17.24 -14.75 -2.40
N LEU A 651 16.86 -15.01 -3.66
CA LEU A 651 16.62 -16.35 -4.18
C LEU A 651 17.91 -17.18 -4.19
N ALA A 652 19.02 -16.61 -4.68
CA ALA A 652 20.32 -17.27 -4.71
C ALA A 652 20.77 -17.65 -3.30
N ALA A 653 20.72 -16.71 -2.34
CA ALA A 653 21.06 -16.97 -0.96
C ALA A 653 20.15 -18.03 -0.29
N TYR A 654 18.86 -18.05 -0.62
CA TYR A 654 17.94 -19.09 -0.17
C TYR A 654 18.33 -20.48 -0.69
N LEU A 655 18.69 -20.58 -1.98
CA LEU A 655 19.11 -21.85 -2.59
C LEU A 655 20.44 -22.35 -1.99
N ASP A 656 21.39 -21.47 -1.72
CA ASP A 656 22.66 -21.80 -1.06
C ASP A 656 22.43 -22.34 0.36
N ASP A 657 21.60 -21.67 1.15
CA ASP A 657 21.25 -22.11 2.50
C ASP A 657 20.50 -23.43 2.50
N ARG A 658 19.59 -23.63 1.53
CA ARG A 658 18.88 -24.89 1.36
C ARG A 658 19.83 -26.03 0.96
N ALA A 659 20.77 -25.79 0.06
CA ALA A 659 21.79 -26.75 -0.33
C ALA A 659 22.70 -27.13 0.86
N ALA A 660 22.95 -26.19 1.77
CA ALA A 660 23.64 -26.41 3.04
C ALA A 660 22.78 -27.13 4.10
N GLY A 661 21.58 -27.58 3.78
CA GLY A 661 20.67 -28.31 4.67
C GLY A 661 19.98 -27.48 5.74
N LYS A 662 20.00 -26.13 5.64
CA LYS A 662 19.34 -25.25 6.59
C LYS A 662 17.84 -25.16 6.31
N ASN A 663 17.04 -24.98 7.37
CA ASN A 663 15.65 -24.58 7.26
C ASN A 663 15.62 -23.07 6.96
N THR A 664 15.29 -22.68 5.74
CA THR A 664 15.35 -21.30 5.27
C THR A 664 14.00 -20.80 4.79
N LEU A 665 13.78 -19.49 4.84
CA LEU A 665 12.54 -18.82 4.46
C LEU A 665 12.83 -17.58 3.63
N LEU A 666 12.11 -17.47 2.49
CA LEU A 666 11.97 -16.23 1.74
C LEU A 666 10.74 -15.47 2.24
N VAL A 667 10.95 -14.20 2.58
CA VAL A 667 9.89 -13.31 3.08
C VAL A 667 9.81 -12.09 2.16
N CYS A 668 8.61 -11.72 1.71
CA CYS A 668 8.40 -10.61 0.78
C CYS A 668 7.37 -9.62 1.33
N ASP A 669 7.52 -8.35 0.97
CA ASP A 669 6.53 -7.32 1.35
C ASP A 669 5.23 -7.44 0.55
N THR A 670 5.28 -8.01 -0.66
CA THR A 670 4.13 -8.16 -1.55
C THR A 670 3.95 -9.61 -2.00
N TRP A 671 2.69 -9.96 -2.34
CA TRP A 671 2.35 -11.26 -2.92
C TRP A 671 3.01 -11.47 -4.28
N ASP A 672 3.13 -10.41 -5.07
CA ASP A 672 3.67 -10.44 -6.42
C ASP A 672 5.12 -10.96 -6.45
N ILE A 673 5.94 -10.48 -5.51
CA ILE A 673 7.33 -10.93 -5.39
C ILE A 673 7.36 -12.37 -4.87
N ALA A 674 6.50 -12.70 -3.89
CA ALA A 674 6.43 -14.04 -3.34
C ALA A 674 6.03 -15.06 -4.42
N ASP A 675 5.01 -14.77 -5.22
CA ASP A 675 4.55 -15.66 -6.29
C ASP A 675 5.61 -15.82 -7.40
N ALA A 676 6.28 -14.73 -7.80
CA ALA A 676 7.37 -14.80 -8.76
C ALA A 676 8.54 -15.68 -8.27
N LEU A 677 8.89 -15.56 -7.00
CA LEU A 677 9.94 -16.38 -6.39
C LEU A 677 9.50 -17.84 -6.23
N ASN A 678 8.24 -18.07 -5.87
CA ASN A 678 7.66 -19.40 -5.76
C ASN A 678 7.72 -20.15 -7.08
N GLN A 679 7.33 -19.51 -8.20
CA GLN A 679 7.38 -20.12 -9.52
C GLN A 679 8.82 -20.40 -9.95
N ARG A 680 9.74 -19.46 -9.78
CA ARG A 680 11.17 -19.70 -10.09
C ARG A 680 11.76 -20.84 -9.30
N LEU A 681 11.37 -20.99 -8.02
CA LEU A 681 11.81 -22.11 -7.18
C LEU A 681 11.22 -23.44 -7.66
N HIS A 682 9.93 -23.46 -8.03
CA HIS A 682 9.30 -24.62 -8.66
C HIS A 682 10.07 -25.04 -9.92
N ASP A 683 10.28 -24.11 -10.84
CA ASP A 683 10.96 -24.38 -12.12
C ASP A 683 12.41 -24.86 -11.93
N THR A 684 13.10 -24.35 -10.88
CA THR A 684 14.49 -24.72 -10.56
C THR A 684 14.60 -26.07 -9.85
N LEU A 685 13.65 -26.38 -8.96
CA LEU A 685 13.74 -27.53 -8.06
C LEU A 685 12.93 -28.73 -8.50
N SER A 686 11.91 -28.53 -9.33
CA SER A 686 10.90 -29.53 -9.71
C SER A 686 10.79 -29.66 -11.22
N THR A 687 11.85 -30.19 -11.86
CA THR A 687 11.95 -30.21 -13.32
C THR A 687 11.33 -31.41 -14.03
N GLN A 688 11.00 -32.49 -13.34
CA GLN A 688 10.50 -33.75 -13.95
C GLN A 688 9.43 -34.44 -13.12
N GLY A 689 8.56 -35.19 -13.80
CA GLY A 689 7.52 -36.01 -13.17
C GLY A 689 6.10 -35.48 -13.38
N PRO A 690 5.08 -36.24 -12.93
CA PRO A 690 3.67 -35.86 -13.07
C PRO A 690 3.40 -34.55 -12.34
N ALA A 691 2.55 -33.71 -12.92
CA ALA A 691 2.19 -32.40 -12.43
C ALA A 691 0.68 -32.31 -12.19
N ALA A 692 0.28 -31.65 -11.11
CA ALA A 692 -1.12 -31.30 -10.86
C ALA A 692 -1.32 -29.80 -10.93
N GLN A 693 -2.47 -29.38 -11.45
CA GLN A 693 -2.88 -27.96 -11.48
C GLN A 693 -3.38 -27.53 -10.10
N VAL A 694 -2.88 -26.39 -9.65
CA VAL A 694 -3.29 -25.74 -8.40
C VAL A 694 -3.83 -24.33 -8.71
N ALA A 695 -4.06 -23.52 -7.69
CA ALA A 695 -4.56 -22.16 -7.85
C ALA A 695 -3.65 -21.32 -8.75
N ARG A 696 -4.26 -20.33 -9.42
CA ARG A 696 -3.55 -19.34 -10.24
C ARG A 696 -2.80 -19.94 -11.43
N ASP A 697 -3.40 -20.94 -12.07
CA ASP A 697 -2.81 -21.64 -13.20
C ASP A 697 -1.39 -22.19 -12.96
N GLN A 698 -0.98 -22.32 -11.69
CA GLN A 698 0.29 -22.91 -11.32
C GLN A 698 0.21 -24.44 -11.36
N THR A 699 1.36 -25.08 -11.49
CA THR A 699 1.51 -26.53 -11.36
C THR A 699 2.39 -26.88 -10.17
N VAL A 700 2.17 -28.06 -9.61
CA VAL A 700 2.99 -28.62 -8.53
C VAL A 700 3.42 -30.04 -8.85
N ARG A 701 4.60 -30.43 -8.39
CA ARG A 701 5.20 -31.75 -8.53
C ARG A 701 5.63 -32.30 -7.17
N VAL A 702 5.98 -33.57 -7.15
CA VAL A 702 6.49 -34.22 -5.93
C VAL A 702 7.74 -33.49 -5.43
N GLY A 703 7.76 -33.15 -4.15
CA GLY A 703 8.84 -32.40 -3.49
C GLY A 703 8.58 -30.89 -3.33
N ASP A 704 7.62 -30.35 -4.08
CA ASP A 704 7.26 -28.93 -3.95
C ASP A 704 6.74 -28.56 -2.57
N ILE A 705 6.95 -27.33 -2.19
CA ILE A 705 6.32 -26.74 -1.01
C ILE A 705 5.08 -25.97 -1.46
N ILE A 706 3.94 -26.32 -0.88
CA ILE A 706 2.65 -25.69 -1.13
C ILE A 706 2.08 -25.10 0.17
N VAL A 707 1.14 -24.18 0.02
CA VAL A 707 0.42 -23.53 1.12
C VAL A 707 -1.08 -23.56 0.86
N SER A 708 -1.86 -23.98 1.85
CA SER A 708 -3.33 -23.85 1.85
C SER A 708 -3.74 -22.43 2.23
N ARG A 709 -4.71 -21.87 1.52
CA ARG A 709 -5.09 -20.44 1.63
C ARG A 709 -6.48 -20.22 2.20
N ASP A 710 -7.20 -21.29 2.47
CA ASP A 710 -8.49 -21.21 3.13
C ASP A 710 -8.62 -22.31 4.20
N ASN A 711 -9.56 -22.10 5.13
CA ASN A 711 -9.88 -23.08 6.15
C ASN A 711 -10.95 -24.02 5.60
N ASP A 712 -10.68 -25.30 5.56
CA ASP A 712 -11.69 -26.30 5.19
C ASP A 712 -11.77 -27.43 6.21
N PRO A 713 -12.84 -27.46 7.03
CA PRO A 713 -13.05 -28.51 8.01
C PRO A 713 -13.49 -29.84 7.40
N THR A 714 -13.85 -29.87 6.13
CA THR A 714 -14.33 -31.11 5.44
C THR A 714 -13.17 -31.95 4.92
N ILE A 715 -12.00 -31.35 4.69
CA ILE A 715 -10.81 -32.06 4.23
C ILE A 715 -10.17 -32.79 5.41
N THR A 716 -10.14 -34.11 5.35
CA THR A 716 -9.56 -34.94 6.39
C THR A 716 -8.04 -34.84 6.42
N VAL A 717 -7.49 -34.46 7.56
CA VAL A 717 -6.05 -34.47 7.82
C VAL A 717 -5.71 -35.73 8.66
N HIS A 718 -4.88 -36.62 8.12
CA HIS A 718 -4.44 -37.81 8.79
C HIS A 718 -3.24 -37.54 9.72
N PRO A 719 -3.26 -38.05 10.94
CA PRO A 719 -2.21 -37.80 11.92
C PRO A 719 -0.82 -38.19 11.40
N GLY A 720 0.19 -37.40 11.69
CA GLY A 720 1.59 -37.73 11.46
C GLY A 720 2.20 -38.59 12.56
N PRO A 721 3.46 -39.05 12.42
CA PRO A 721 4.12 -39.94 13.38
C PRO A 721 4.32 -39.32 14.78
N HIS A 722 4.13 -38.02 14.92
CA HIS A 722 4.24 -37.29 16.20
C HIS A 722 2.88 -37.03 16.86
N HIS A 723 1.79 -37.55 16.30
CA HIS A 723 0.45 -37.42 16.88
C HIS A 723 0.29 -38.23 18.14
N ARG A 724 -0.27 -37.66 19.20
CA ARG A 724 -0.56 -38.35 20.44
C ARG A 724 -1.98 -38.93 20.41
N GLU A 725 -2.13 -40.14 20.86
CA GLU A 725 -3.44 -40.82 20.96
C GLU A 725 -4.40 -39.99 21.82
N GLY A 726 -5.59 -39.69 21.29
CA GLY A 726 -6.58 -38.82 21.94
C GLY A 726 -6.52 -37.33 21.59
N GLN A 727 -5.54 -36.91 20.79
CA GLN A 727 -5.48 -35.55 20.27
C GLN A 727 -6.52 -35.37 19.13
N ALA A 728 -7.27 -34.28 19.10
CA ALA A 728 -8.26 -34.03 18.05
C ALA A 728 -7.63 -34.05 16.65
N VAL A 729 -8.34 -34.67 15.71
CA VAL A 729 -7.93 -34.66 14.30
C VAL A 729 -7.96 -33.22 13.82
N ASP A 730 -6.84 -32.80 13.29
CA ASP A 730 -6.66 -31.42 12.81
C ASP A 730 -7.29 -31.22 11.42
N GLN A 731 -7.51 -29.97 11.06
CA GLN A 731 -8.17 -29.56 9.83
C GLN A 731 -7.18 -28.84 8.93
N VAL A 732 -7.52 -28.71 7.65
CA VAL A 732 -6.77 -27.84 6.74
C VAL A 732 -7.03 -26.38 7.10
N ARG A 733 -5.97 -25.62 7.34
CA ARG A 733 -6.05 -24.22 7.73
C ARG A 733 -5.30 -23.31 6.78
N ASN A 734 -5.76 -22.08 6.69
CA ASN A 734 -5.08 -21.02 5.96
C ASN A 734 -3.66 -20.80 6.54
N GLY A 735 -2.65 -20.86 5.68
CA GLY A 735 -1.25 -20.69 6.04
C GLY A 735 -0.53 -21.99 6.42
N ASN A 736 -1.20 -23.17 6.44
CA ASN A 736 -0.48 -24.43 6.58
C ASN A 736 0.42 -24.67 5.37
N ARG A 737 1.68 -25.00 5.62
CA ARG A 737 2.66 -25.34 4.59
C ARG A 737 2.87 -26.85 4.53
N TRP A 738 2.86 -27.36 3.30
CA TRP A 738 2.90 -28.79 3.04
C TRP A 738 4.01 -29.10 2.03
N ARG A 739 4.56 -30.30 2.09
CA ARG A 739 5.43 -30.86 1.05
C ARG A 739 4.61 -31.84 0.21
N VAL A 740 4.62 -31.68 -1.08
CA VAL A 740 3.98 -32.62 -2.00
C VAL A 740 4.66 -33.97 -1.93
N ALA A 741 3.94 -35.00 -1.53
CA ALA A 741 4.40 -36.37 -1.38
C ALA A 741 4.04 -37.25 -2.59
N GLY A 742 2.95 -36.92 -3.30
CA GLY A 742 2.49 -37.63 -4.47
C GLY A 742 1.58 -36.77 -5.32
N VAL A 743 1.59 -36.99 -6.63
CA VAL A 743 0.74 -36.33 -7.61
C VAL A 743 0.10 -37.37 -8.51
N ASP A 744 -1.21 -37.29 -8.67
CA ASP A 744 -1.96 -38.00 -9.70
C ASP A 744 -2.43 -36.99 -10.76
N GLU A 745 -1.74 -36.96 -11.88
CA GLU A 745 -2.02 -36.05 -13.00
C GLU A 745 -3.36 -36.34 -13.65
N THR A 746 -3.79 -37.62 -13.70
CA THR A 746 -5.01 -38.05 -14.37
C THR A 746 -6.26 -37.52 -13.69
N THR A 747 -6.27 -37.57 -12.36
CA THR A 747 -7.41 -37.14 -11.54
C THR A 747 -7.20 -35.76 -10.90
N ASN A 748 -6.09 -35.10 -11.18
CA ASN A 748 -5.64 -33.85 -10.58
C ASN A 748 -5.75 -33.86 -9.05
N ARG A 749 -4.99 -34.77 -8.41
CA ARG A 749 -4.94 -34.93 -6.96
C ARG A 749 -3.53 -34.78 -6.43
N VAL A 750 -3.41 -34.19 -5.25
CA VAL A 750 -2.12 -33.95 -4.59
C VAL A 750 -2.15 -34.50 -3.16
N ALA A 751 -1.35 -35.53 -2.92
CA ALA A 751 -1.07 -35.98 -1.56
C ALA A 751 0.08 -35.14 -0.98
N ALA A 752 -0.10 -34.58 0.19
CA ALA A 752 0.90 -33.71 0.81
C ALA A 752 1.10 -34.02 2.30
N GLU A 753 2.31 -33.69 2.77
CA GLU A 753 2.74 -33.87 4.16
C GLU A 753 3.02 -32.49 4.78
N ARG A 754 2.37 -32.15 5.90
CA ARG A 754 2.57 -30.88 6.58
C ARG A 754 3.99 -30.76 7.14
N LEU A 755 4.62 -29.59 6.94
CA LEU A 755 6.01 -29.39 7.31
C LEU A 755 6.26 -29.46 8.81
N THR A 756 5.26 -29.07 9.64
CA THR A 756 5.41 -28.94 11.09
C THR A 756 5.36 -30.28 11.83
N ASP A 757 4.38 -31.12 11.57
CA ASP A 757 4.06 -32.34 12.35
C ASP A 757 3.95 -33.61 11.51
N LYS A 758 4.22 -33.50 10.19
CA LYS A 758 4.14 -34.63 9.26
C LYS A 758 2.76 -35.23 9.07
N ALA A 759 1.71 -34.48 9.44
CA ALA A 759 0.34 -34.86 9.12
C ALA A 759 0.12 -34.90 7.60
N ARG A 760 -0.73 -35.82 7.13
CA ARG A 760 -0.95 -36.06 5.70
C ARG A 760 -2.33 -35.63 5.26
N VAL A 761 -2.43 -35.13 4.05
CA VAL A 761 -3.68 -34.67 3.44
C VAL A 761 -3.73 -35.04 1.98
N LEU A 762 -4.93 -35.25 1.45
CA LEU A 762 -5.21 -35.33 0.02
C LEU A 762 -5.99 -34.08 -0.39
N PHE A 763 -5.41 -33.29 -1.29
CA PHE A 763 -6.08 -32.16 -1.92
C PHE A 763 -6.61 -32.57 -3.27
N GLU A 764 -7.87 -32.21 -3.55
CA GLU A 764 -8.54 -32.51 -4.83
C GLU A 764 -9.63 -31.47 -5.15
N GLY A 765 -10.20 -31.54 -6.36
CA GLY A 765 -11.36 -30.74 -6.76
C GLY A 765 -11.11 -29.24 -6.74
N ASP A 766 -12.14 -28.48 -6.34
CA ASP A 766 -12.13 -27.02 -6.36
C ASP A 766 -11.18 -26.45 -5.31
N TYR A 767 -11.05 -27.10 -4.15
CA TYR A 767 -10.12 -26.65 -3.11
C TYR A 767 -8.67 -26.61 -3.62
N LEU A 768 -8.24 -27.67 -4.34
CA LEU A 768 -6.91 -27.75 -4.93
C LEU A 768 -6.68 -26.60 -5.95
N ARG A 769 -7.68 -26.35 -6.80
CA ARG A 769 -7.58 -25.37 -7.87
C ARG A 769 -7.71 -23.91 -7.44
N GLN A 770 -8.33 -23.64 -6.28
CA GLN A 770 -8.61 -22.29 -5.84
C GLN A 770 -7.79 -21.86 -4.61
N HIS A 771 -7.45 -22.79 -3.73
CA HIS A 771 -6.90 -22.50 -2.42
C HIS A 771 -5.53 -23.12 -2.12
N VAL A 772 -4.96 -23.90 -3.04
CA VAL A 772 -3.60 -24.44 -2.89
C VAL A 772 -2.65 -23.69 -3.80
N HIS A 773 -1.58 -23.12 -3.22
CA HIS A 773 -0.59 -22.31 -3.93
C HIS A 773 0.82 -22.84 -3.67
N LEU A 774 1.79 -22.47 -4.51
CA LEU A 774 3.21 -22.66 -4.18
C LEU A 774 3.56 -21.86 -2.89
N GLY A 775 4.40 -22.39 -2.03
CA GLY A 775 4.62 -21.90 -0.67
C GLY A 775 6.07 -21.83 -0.20
N TYR A 776 7.05 -21.70 -1.10
CA TYR A 776 8.46 -21.52 -0.75
C TYR A 776 8.72 -20.12 -0.17
N ALA A 777 8.24 -19.10 -0.85
CA ALA A 777 8.25 -17.71 -0.41
C ALA A 777 6.89 -17.31 0.16
N VAL A 778 6.89 -16.47 1.18
CA VAL A 778 5.67 -16.00 1.86
C VAL A 778 5.73 -14.50 2.07
N THR A 779 4.57 -13.88 2.29
CA THR A 779 4.56 -12.46 2.68
C THR A 779 4.97 -12.28 4.15
N VAL A 780 5.38 -11.05 4.52
CA VAL A 780 5.72 -10.70 5.90
C VAL A 780 4.59 -11.07 6.87
N HIS A 781 3.33 -10.90 6.46
CA HIS A 781 2.17 -11.28 7.28
C HIS A 781 2.10 -12.81 7.50
N ALA A 782 2.30 -13.58 6.45
CA ALA A 782 2.29 -15.04 6.54
C ALA A 782 3.55 -15.62 7.24
N ALA A 783 4.64 -14.84 7.31
CA ALA A 783 5.84 -15.20 8.04
C ALA A 783 5.72 -14.98 9.56
N GLN A 784 4.70 -14.26 10.03
CA GLN A 784 4.51 -14.02 11.47
C GLN A 784 4.26 -15.37 12.18
N GLY A 785 4.86 -15.58 13.34
CA GLY A 785 4.84 -16.86 14.06
C GLY A 785 5.89 -17.88 13.59
N VAL A 786 6.30 -17.86 12.32
CA VAL A 786 7.27 -18.81 11.75
C VAL A 786 8.67 -18.60 12.35
N THR A 787 9.39 -19.70 12.59
CA THR A 787 10.79 -19.68 13.03
C THR A 787 11.60 -20.66 12.17
N VAL A 788 12.71 -20.17 11.61
CA VAL A 788 13.62 -20.90 10.70
C VAL A 788 15.07 -20.71 11.12
N ASP A 789 16.02 -21.40 10.46
CA ASP A 789 17.44 -21.17 10.72
C ASP A 789 17.89 -19.86 10.08
N THR A 790 17.52 -19.60 8.83
CA THR A 790 17.90 -18.40 8.07
C THR A 790 16.68 -17.76 7.41
N ALA A 791 16.65 -16.43 7.38
CA ALA A 791 15.57 -15.68 6.73
C ALA A 791 16.13 -14.64 5.75
N HIS A 792 15.57 -14.61 4.54
CA HIS A 792 15.90 -13.69 3.48
C HIS A 792 14.67 -12.84 3.18
N THR A 793 14.72 -11.55 3.55
CA THR A 793 13.56 -10.66 3.50
C THR A 793 13.71 -9.60 2.42
N VAL A 794 12.82 -9.60 1.44
CA VAL A 794 12.76 -8.62 0.33
C VAL A 794 11.75 -7.54 0.67
N LEU A 795 12.17 -6.28 0.75
CA LEU A 795 11.36 -5.14 1.18
C LEU A 795 11.56 -3.94 0.26
N GLY A 796 10.48 -3.28 -0.13
CA GLY A 796 10.49 -2.03 -0.87
C GLY A 796 10.59 -0.79 0.03
N GLU A 797 10.82 0.36 -0.57
CA GLU A 797 10.94 1.66 0.13
C GLU A 797 9.67 2.11 0.87
N THR A 798 8.52 1.50 0.56
CA THR A 798 7.24 1.75 1.26
C THR A 798 7.02 0.81 2.44
N ALA A 799 7.93 -0.13 2.68
CA ALA A 799 7.83 -1.06 3.79
C ALA A 799 7.91 -0.34 5.13
N SER A 800 7.07 -0.75 6.06
CA SER A 800 7.06 -0.19 7.41
C SER A 800 8.19 -0.77 8.27
N ARG A 801 8.56 -0.04 9.31
CA ARG A 801 9.48 -0.54 10.34
C ARG A 801 9.03 -1.87 10.94
N THR A 802 7.74 -2.03 11.12
CA THR A 802 7.12 -3.26 11.63
C THR A 802 7.38 -4.43 10.70
N GLN A 803 7.23 -4.24 9.39
CA GLN A 803 7.53 -5.27 8.39
C GLN A 803 9.02 -5.64 8.40
N ALA A 804 9.92 -4.65 8.46
CA ALA A 804 11.35 -4.89 8.59
C ALA A 804 11.70 -5.68 9.87
N TYR A 805 11.12 -5.32 11.02
CA TYR A 805 11.32 -6.05 12.27
C TYR A 805 10.80 -7.48 12.20
N VAL A 806 9.61 -7.71 11.67
CA VAL A 806 9.05 -9.07 11.52
C VAL A 806 9.95 -9.91 10.61
N GLY A 807 10.36 -9.41 9.43
CA GLY A 807 11.24 -10.12 8.51
C GLY A 807 12.59 -10.47 9.14
N LEU A 808 13.25 -9.48 9.74
CA LEU A 808 14.57 -9.63 10.38
C LEU A 808 14.55 -10.35 11.75
N SER A 809 13.42 -10.93 12.15
CA SER A 809 13.30 -11.69 13.40
C SER A 809 12.85 -13.13 13.22
N ARG A 810 12.88 -13.67 11.99
CA ARG A 810 12.44 -15.06 11.71
C ARG A 810 13.55 -16.09 11.91
N GLY A 811 14.79 -15.75 11.54
CA GLY A 811 15.96 -16.65 11.60
C GLY A 811 16.54 -16.79 12.99
N ARG A 812 16.96 -18.01 13.30
CA ARG A 812 17.75 -18.32 14.52
C ARG A 812 19.24 -18.06 14.34
N GLN A 813 19.77 -18.26 13.12
CA GLN A 813 21.19 -18.12 12.81
C GLN A 813 21.46 -16.79 12.11
N THR A 814 20.66 -16.48 11.06
CA THR A 814 20.88 -15.27 10.27
C THR A 814 19.59 -14.70 9.72
N ASN A 815 19.54 -13.35 9.66
CA ASN A 815 18.48 -12.61 9.02
C ASN A 815 19.06 -11.58 8.06
N HIS A 816 18.64 -11.60 6.79
CA HIS A 816 19.09 -10.71 5.73
C HIS A 816 17.93 -9.85 5.20
N ALA A 817 18.19 -8.60 4.86
CA ALA A 817 17.25 -7.72 4.18
C ALA A 817 17.79 -7.31 2.80
N TYR A 818 16.94 -7.47 1.79
CA TYR A 818 17.14 -7.09 0.41
C TYR A 818 16.21 -5.93 0.11
N LEU A 819 16.74 -4.72 0.12
CA LEU A 819 15.98 -3.49 0.08
C LEU A 819 15.95 -2.95 -1.35
N TYR A 820 14.76 -2.91 -1.97
CA TYR A 820 14.63 -2.39 -3.31
C TYR A 820 14.00 -1.00 -3.31
N THR A 821 14.50 -0.15 -4.22
CA THR A 821 13.93 1.15 -4.51
C THR A 821 13.07 1.07 -5.77
N ARG A 822 11.92 1.72 -5.76
CA ARG A 822 11.16 1.94 -6.99
C ARG A 822 11.90 2.98 -7.80
N ALA A 823 11.99 2.78 -9.10
CA ALA A 823 12.67 3.76 -9.94
C ALA A 823 11.86 5.05 -10.02
N SER A 824 12.58 6.13 -10.19
CA SER A 824 12.11 7.47 -10.50
C SER A 824 11.25 7.55 -11.77
N GLY A 825 10.55 8.66 -11.97
CA GLY A 825 9.54 8.87 -13.01
C GLY A 825 10.01 8.76 -14.46
N GLU A 826 9.11 8.96 -15.40
CA GLU A 826 9.33 8.77 -16.85
C GLU A 826 10.50 9.59 -17.39
N ALA A 827 10.64 10.85 -16.98
CA ALA A 827 11.66 11.77 -17.49
C ALA A 827 13.09 11.43 -17.09
N ASP A 828 13.31 10.82 -15.90
CA ASP A 828 14.66 10.47 -15.42
C ASP A 828 15.32 9.33 -16.19
N HIS A 829 14.60 8.64 -17.06
CA HIS A 829 15.09 7.47 -17.78
C HIS A 829 15.60 7.77 -19.20
N GLU A 830 15.38 8.97 -19.74
CA GLU A 830 15.78 9.29 -21.11
C GLU A 830 17.27 9.58 -21.28
N HIS A 831 17.97 9.93 -20.21
CA HIS A 831 19.41 10.22 -20.26
C HIS A 831 20.30 9.00 -19.97
N SER A 832 19.74 7.82 -19.74
CA SER A 832 20.50 6.59 -19.59
C SER A 832 20.61 5.85 -20.92
N ALA A 833 21.78 5.25 -21.14
CA ALA A 833 22.30 4.57 -22.32
C ALA A 833 21.32 3.75 -23.17
N PRO A 834 21.65 3.40 -24.43
CA PRO A 834 20.76 2.84 -25.42
C PRO A 834 20.05 1.57 -24.96
N HIS A 835 18.80 1.44 -25.35
CA HIS A 835 17.87 0.38 -24.99
C HIS A 835 18.40 -0.98 -25.35
N THR A 836 18.66 -1.79 -24.33
CA THR A 836 18.72 -3.24 -24.50
C THR A 836 17.39 -3.80 -23.96
N ASP A 837 16.79 -4.72 -24.68
CA ASP A 837 15.60 -5.46 -24.22
C ASP A 837 15.89 -6.32 -22.97
N MET A 838 17.10 -6.20 -22.43
CA MET A 838 17.55 -6.92 -21.25
C MET A 838 17.57 -6.01 -20.02
N HIS A 839 17.03 -6.53 -18.91
CA HIS A 839 17.11 -5.88 -17.61
C HIS A 839 18.59 -5.76 -17.17
N VAL A 840 19.07 -4.51 -16.98
CA VAL A 840 20.38 -4.24 -16.40
C VAL A 840 20.24 -4.25 -14.87
N ALA A 841 20.81 -5.29 -14.24
CA ALA A 841 20.80 -5.43 -12.80
C ALA A 841 21.50 -4.25 -12.10
N ARG A 842 20.79 -3.55 -11.22
CA ARG A 842 21.34 -2.44 -10.42
C ARG A 842 21.45 -2.84 -8.97
N ARG A 843 22.68 -2.80 -8.43
CA ARG A 843 22.97 -3.03 -7.02
C ARG A 843 23.61 -1.80 -6.42
N GLY A 844 23.11 -1.41 -5.22
CA GLY A 844 23.62 -0.27 -4.49
C GLY A 844 24.74 -0.65 -3.50
N ALA A 845 25.41 0.36 -2.98
CA ALA A 845 26.48 0.16 -2.01
C ALA A 845 25.91 -0.11 -0.59
N LYS A 846 26.69 -0.75 0.27
CA LYS A 846 26.29 -1.09 1.65
C LYS A 846 25.83 0.12 2.48
N HIS A 847 26.38 1.32 2.27
CA HIS A 847 25.94 2.52 2.96
C HIS A 847 24.55 3.00 2.49
N THR A 848 24.22 2.80 1.20
CA THR A 848 22.88 3.08 0.66
C THR A 848 21.85 2.14 1.26
N ALA A 849 22.18 0.86 1.42
CA ALA A 849 21.31 -0.10 2.10
C ALA A 849 21.04 0.27 3.56
N ALA A 850 22.06 0.74 4.27
CA ALA A 850 21.91 1.21 5.65
C ALA A 850 21.00 2.46 5.74
N HIS A 851 21.10 3.38 4.78
CA HIS A 851 20.24 4.56 4.71
C HIS A 851 18.78 4.18 4.38
N ALA A 852 18.58 3.21 3.50
CA ALA A 852 17.24 2.73 3.16
C ALA A 852 16.53 2.05 4.34
N LEU A 853 17.27 1.34 5.22
CA LEU A 853 16.70 0.72 6.40
C LEU A 853 16.43 1.72 7.55
N GLN A 854 17.13 2.84 7.61
CA GLN A 854 16.90 3.91 8.60
C GLN A 854 15.59 4.66 8.37
#